data_9952102e79892ba532cd56944faa1bae
#
_entry.id   9952102e79892ba532cd56944faa1bae
#
_cell.length_a   1.000
_cell.length_b   1.000
_cell.length_c   1.000
_cell.angle_alpha   90.00
_cell.angle_beta   90.00
_cell.angle_gamma   90.00
#
_symmetry.space_group_name_H-M   'P 1'
#
loop_
_entity.id
_entity.type
_entity.pdbx_description
1 polymer ?
#
loop_
_entity_poly.entity_id
_entity_poly.type
_entity_poly.pdbx_seq_one_letter_code
_entity_poly.pdbx_strand_id
1 'polypeptide(L)'
;MEWKGKKRMTWLTKWSFGNKGAVGLLVVMALVVGIMSYTSLPMEFMPEADNPQITVTVLGPGQDAHSMETSVTKPIEAATSQVKGKTEQMSTSGDGYAKVDIYFDGKSDMKEAAQEVEKAVGTLQFPEGVMDPFIIQLNTSMIPVSQLTLSFDDGLTKDNLEIAENTIIPELQKIEGVASVALYGKTAPQVRVKLDPKAMAAKGVTTAQVLGLLQGRNVSASIGEQTIGGQTGNVNVISSIDSIDTLKQLPVGAGAKLQDIAAVEAKIDQESVSRSNGKDVLFVVITKEANANAVDVGDKVRSAADDINDRIKNAEASVIFSTSDMVVTSVNSMMREVLLGALFATIVILLFLRNIRATLITAISIPLSLAVTLYLLKVSGITLNIVTLGGVAVAVGRLVDDSIVVIENIYRRMQKEPLSRDMVISATREVARAITSSTLATVAVFLPMGLLRGGLQAFLLPFALTVTYSLLTSLVVALTVVPLLSSWLLRGSSLKEHEPAGWFTRFLDWNLQRKWLTLSLGLVLLVGSIGAYIAMPKAALDASDASNVSVQLVYPNDVPVAEVLKNGKLLEQELMNQPQAQTVIMQSGNSADSAKWGSVTSLTQVDYTVMIKEGTDAQVFLDQVRSLQASYTGATLTANEASMMGSSSTSEYVDIVGNDVAAINTIAEEVAAKVKSIEGVQKVSSNMEDTKPVFAFKVNPAEANAQEISMQLGAMLNPVPLGQIELDGSPAGVILEPVIQAESQEDLKNMTIMTAAGPQPLSQVAALEVTDQPAMLYHKDGKPYVRITAEVDPKKVSAIGADIKKQTDGITLPDGVTLFAGGASADQAGDFGDLGMTALISIGLVYLIMVLTFKTLRAPLAIMFSLPLAAIGAIVALIISGVTPDFTALFGALMLIGIVVTNAVVLIDRIKQNEAHMSIRESILEATGTRMRPILMTAIATVCAMLPLLFGHSEQGSIVSQSLAIVVIGGLTAATLLTLLVVPAIYELLYFRKSAKERKKAAKSAVAA
;
A
#
# COMPACT_ATOMS: atom_id res chain seq x y z
N MET A 1 0.06 -2.42 53.43
CA MET A 1 -0.09 -1.91 52.04
C MET A 1 -1.23 -2.57 51.26
N GLU A 2 -1.59 -3.82 51.53
CA GLU A 2 -2.72 -4.51 50.85
C GLU A 2 -4.08 -3.85 51.04
N TRP A 3 -4.32 -3.21 52.15
CA TRP A 3 -5.61 -2.61 52.48
C TRP A 3 -5.90 -1.29 51.72
N LYS A 4 -4.87 -0.53 51.35
CA LYS A 4 -5.01 0.68 50.54
C LYS A 4 -5.29 0.42 49.04
N GLY A 5 -4.75 -0.70 48.48
CA GLY A 5 -5.00 -1.08 47.08
C GLY A 5 -6.42 -1.57 46.82
N LYS A 6 -7.02 -2.36 47.76
CA LYS A 6 -8.39 -2.85 47.67
C LYS A 6 -9.45 -1.74 47.73
N LYS A 7 -9.15 -0.57 48.33
CA LYS A 7 -10.07 0.60 48.35
C LYS A 7 -10.06 1.40 47.05
N ARG A 8 -8.96 1.40 46.27
CA ARG A 8 -8.85 2.17 45.02
C ARG A 8 -9.62 1.57 43.85
N MET A 9 -9.64 0.24 43.68
CA MET A 9 -10.32 -0.41 42.55
C MET A 9 -11.86 -0.37 42.58
N THR A 10 -12.47 -0.21 43.75
CA THR A 10 -13.93 -0.05 43.88
C THR A 10 -14.39 1.39 43.82
N TRP A 11 -13.47 2.34 43.65
CA TRP A 11 -13.81 3.76 43.63
C TRP A 11 -14.76 4.09 42.46
N LEU A 12 -14.48 3.60 41.26
CA LEU A 12 -15.34 3.80 40.09
C LEU A 12 -16.75 3.30 40.30
N THR A 13 -16.89 2.04 40.77
CA THR A 13 -18.19 1.43 41.01
C THR A 13 -18.96 2.16 42.14
N LYS A 14 -18.29 2.53 43.25
CA LYS A 14 -18.90 3.32 44.35
C LYS A 14 -19.31 4.71 43.89
N TRP A 15 -18.46 5.38 43.08
CA TRP A 15 -18.77 6.67 42.52
C TRP A 15 -20.01 6.62 41.61
N SER A 16 -20.10 5.61 40.72
CA SER A 16 -21.28 5.43 39.85
C SER A 16 -22.58 5.25 40.63
N PHE A 17 -22.55 4.47 41.72
CA PHE A 17 -23.69 4.33 42.60
C PHE A 17 -24.03 5.57 43.43
N GLY A 18 -23.04 6.41 43.74
CA GLY A 18 -23.23 7.71 44.40
C GLY A 18 -23.84 8.76 43.47
N ASN A 19 -23.56 8.70 42.19
CA ASN A 19 -23.90 9.71 41.18
C ASN A 19 -24.69 9.12 39.99
N LYS A 20 -25.78 8.41 40.27
CA LYS A 20 -26.56 7.67 39.25
C LYS A 20 -27.05 8.55 38.11
N GLY A 21 -27.53 9.78 38.41
CA GLY A 21 -27.96 10.75 37.41
C GLY A 21 -26.84 11.24 36.51
N ALA A 22 -25.67 11.52 37.10
CA ALA A 22 -24.49 11.94 36.34
C ALA A 22 -23.99 10.82 35.39
N VAL A 23 -24.00 9.54 35.85
CA VAL A 23 -23.64 8.39 35.01
C VAL A 23 -24.63 8.21 33.86
N GLY A 24 -25.96 8.35 34.14
CA GLY A 24 -26.99 8.31 33.11
C GLY A 24 -26.82 9.40 32.06
N LEU A 25 -26.53 10.64 32.50
CA LEU A 25 -26.25 11.77 31.62
C LEU A 25 -24.98 11.52 30.77
N LEU A 26 -23.90 11.01 31.41
CA LEU A 26 -22.64 10.67 30.70
C LEU A 26 -22.85 9.58 29.64
N VAL A 27 -23.70 8.57 29.91
CA VAL A 27 -24.03 7.53 28.92
C VAL A 27 -24.74 8.13 27.72
N VAL A 28 -25.77 8.98 27.95
CA VAL A 28 -26.49 9.65 26.85
C VAL A 28 -25.55 10.58 26.07
N MET A 29 -24.75 11.37 26.79
CA MET A 29 -23.77 12.28 26.17
C MET A 29 -22.74 11.50 25.35
N ALA A 30 -22.23 10.36 25.85
CA ALA A 30 -21.27 9.54 25.12
C ALA A 30 -21.87 8.98 23.82
N LEU A 31 -23.15 8.56 23.85
CA LEU A 31 -23.84 8.10 22.64
C LEU A 31 -24.04 9.22 21.63
N VAL A 32 -24.48 10.41 22.07
CA VAL A 32 -24.66 11.57 21.19
C VAL A 32 -23.33 12.02 20.59
N VAL A 33 -22.29 12.17 21.40
CA VAL A 33 -20.94 12.55 20.95
C VAL A 33 -20.36 11.49 20.03
N GLY A 34 -20.60 10.21 20.31
CA GLY A 34 -20.16 9.11 19.44
C GLY A 34 -20.81 9.14 18.04
N ILE A 35 -22.12 9.40 17.99
CA ILE A 35 -22.85 9.55 16.71
C ILE A 35 -22.32 10.78 15.95
N MET A 36 -22.17 11.93 16.65
CA MET A 36 -21.59 13.13 16.03
C MET A 36 -20.13 12.90 15.56
N SER A 37 -19.37 12.10 16.30
CA SER A 37 -18.01 11.76 15.88
C SER A 37 -18.00 10.88 14.64
N TYR A 38 -18.89 9.90 14.56
CA TYR A 38 -19.03 9.04 13.38
C TYR A 38 -19.33 9.86 12.10
N THR A 39 -20.28 10.79 12.17
CA THR A 39 -20.66 11.62 11.02
C THR A 39 -19.64 12.68 10.63
N SER A 40 -18.67 12.96 11.51
CA SER A 40 -17.65 14.02 11.30
C SER A 40 -16.22 13.48 11.22
N LEU A 41 -16.02 12.17 11.35
CA LEU A 41 -14.72 11.55 11.10
C LEU A 41 -14.47 11.52 9.59
N PRO A 42 -13.30 11.98 9.12
CA PRO A 42 -12.93 11.79 7.73
C PRO A 42 -12.91 10.29 7.38
N MET A 43 -13.50 9.96 6.26
CA MET A 43 -13.48 8.60 5.71
C MET A 43 -12.43 8.51 4.62
N GLU A 44 -11.57 7.51 4.72
CA GLU A 44 -10.47 7.27 3.79
C GLU A 44 -10.38 5.79 3.45
N PHE A 45 -9.73 5.49 2.32
CA PHE A 45 -9.48 4.10 1.96
C PHE A 45 -8.44 3.47 2.89
N MET A 46 -7.29 4.14 3.06
CA MET A 46 -6.16 3.71 3.88
C MET A 46 -5.73 4.81 4.86
N PRO A 47 -5.07 4.45 5.97
CA PRO A 47 -4.44 5.45 6.82
C PRO A 47 -3.33 6.17 6.06
N GLU A 48 -3.09 7.45 6.41
CA GLU A 48 -1.99 8.21 5.84
C GLU A 48 -0.65 7.57 6.22
N ALA A 49 0.12 7.24 5.19
CA ALA A 49 1.42 6.62 5.32
C ALA A 49 2.38 7.20 4.28
N ASP A 50 3.53 7.68 4.74
CA ASP A 50 4.63 8.05 3.88
C ASP A 50 5.37 6.79 3.42
N ASN A 51 5.58 6.68 2.11
CA ASN A 51 6.53 5.72 1.59
C ASN A 51 7.95 6.32 1.77
N PRO A 52 8.90 5.59 2.34
CA PRO A 52 10.26 6.08 2.51
C PRO A 52 11.04 6.12 1.17
N GLN A 53 10.43 6.71 0.16
CA GLN A 53 10.95 6.85 -1.20
C GLN A 53 10.66 8.23 -1.75
N ILE A 54 11.66 8.83 -2.37
CA ILE A 54 11.54 10.05 -3.17
C ILE A 54 11.98 9.71 -4.59
N THR A 55 11.15 10.04 -5.55
CA THR A 55 11.44 9.85 -6.97
C THR A 55 11.72 11.20 -7.64
N VAL A 56 12.81 11.29 -8.36
CA VAL A 56 13.15 12.44 -9.21
C VAL A 56 12.99 11.98 -10.65
N THR A 57 12.12 12.65 -11.41
CA THR A 57 11.93 12.40 -12.86
C THR A 57 12.30 13.62 -13.66
N VAL A 58 12.93 13.40 -14.80
CA VAL A 58 13.33 14.46 -15.74
C VAL A 58 12.97 14.00 -17.14
N LEU A 59 12.36 14.89 -17.93
CA LEU A 59 12.09 14.66 -19.34
C LEU A 59 13.09 15.45 -20.19
N GLY A 60 13.69 14.79 -21.17
CA GLY A 60 14.65 15.38 -22.13
C GLY A 60 14.32 14.92 -23.55
N PRO A 61 13.21 15.41 -24.16
CA PRO A 61 12.83 14.97 -25.49
C PRO A 61 13.96 15.11 -26.51
N GLY A 62 14.21 14.05 -27.27
CA GLY A 62 15.29 14.01 -28.26
C GLY A 62 16.69 13.69 -27.72
N GLN A 63 16.84 13.52 -26.40
CA GLN A 63 18.09 13.01 -25.80
C GLN A 63 18.06 11.48 -25.78
N ASP A 64 19.19 10.85 -26.10
CA ASP A 64 19.36 9.41 -25.97
C ASP A 64 19.65 8.98 -24.51
N ALA A 65 19.56 7.68 -24.23
CA ALA A 65 19.78 7.15 -22.89
C ALA A 65 21.17 7.49 -22.31
N HIS A 66 22.23 7.52 -23.14
CA HIS A 66 23.59 7.85 -22.70
C HIS A 66 23.74 9.34 -22.37
N SER A 67 23.12 10.20 -23.17
CA SER A 67 23.06 11.65 -22.92
C SER A 67 22.31 11.95 -21.64
N MET A 68 21.15 11.28 -21.43
CA MET A 68 20.40 11.39 -20.20
C MET A 68 21.18 10.87 -18.99
N GLU A 69 21.91 9.76 -19.13
CA GLU A 69 22.77 9.23 -18.08
C GLU A 69 23.83 10.25 -17.66
N THR A 70 24.60 10.76 -18.64
CA THR A 70 25.77 11.58 -18.35
C THR A 70 25.44 13.01 -17.93
N SER A 71 24.42 13.62 -18.54
CA SER A 71 24.07 15.03 -18.37
C SER A 71 22.97 15.28 -17.34
N VAL A 72 22.18 14.26 -17.00
CA VAL A 72 21.03 14.39 -16.10
C VAL A 72 21.15 13.43 -14.91
N THR A 73 21.21 12.11 -15.15
CA THR A 73 21.15 11.10 -14.11
C THR A 73 22.34 11.16 -13.16
N LYS A 74 23.57 11.11 -13.68
CA LYS A 74 24.79 11.17 -12.84
C LYS A 74 24.92 12.45 -12.01
N PRO A 75 24.61 13.65 -12.55
CA PRO A 75 24.54 14.87 -11.74
C PRO A 75 23.53 14.77 -10.58
N ILE A 76 22.32 14.22 -10.82
CA ILE A 76 21.32 14.04 -9.78
C ILE A 76 21.81 13.03 -8.74
N GLU A 77 22.34 11.88 -9.16
CA GLU A 77 22.92 10.87 -8.27
C GLU A 77 24.00 11.45 -7.36
N ALA A 78 24.90 12.23 -7.92
CA ALA A 78 25.99 12.87 -7.18
C ALA A 78 25.46 13.91 -6.17
N ALA A 79 24.51 14.76 -6.58
CA ALA A 79 23.91 15.78 -5.73
C ALA A 79 23.12 15.17 -4.55
N THR A 80 22.40 14.07 -4.78
CA THR A 80 21.58 13.40 -3.77
C THR A 80 22.32 12.33 -2.97
N SER A 81 23.59 12.08 -3.30
CA SER A 81 24.40 11.03 -2.62
C SER A 81 24.57 11.23 -1.12
N GLN A 82 24.56 12.48 -0.64
CA GLN A 82 24.81 12.87 0.75
C GLN A 82 23.53 13.23 1.51
N VAL A 83 22.34 13.06 0.94
CA VAL A 83 21.07 13.36 1.62
C VAL A 83 20.92 12.46 2.84
N LYS A 84 20.59 13.08 3.97
CA LYS A 84 20.52 12.41 5.26
C LYS A 84 19.43 11.33 5.29
N GLY A 85 19.74 10.16 5.81
CA GLY A 85 18.81 9.04 5.95
C GLY A 85 18.64 8.19 4.70
N LYS A 86 19.31 8.55 3.58
CA LYS A 86 19.36 7.72 2.37
C LYS A 86 19.96 6.35 2.68
N THR A 87 19.31 5.29 2.25
CA THR A 87 19.76 3.90 2.37
C THR A 87 20.23 3.33 1.04
N GLU A 88 19.52 3.66 -0.05
CA GLU A 88 19.79 3.16 -1.39
C GLU A 88 19.33 4.17 -2.44
N GLN A 89 19.91 4.12 -3.62
CA GLN A 89 19.51 4.94 -4.76
C GLN A 89 19.56 4.09 -6.01
N MET A 90 18.48 4.11 -6.77
CA MET A 90 18.38 3.41 -8.05
C MET A 90 18.03 4.42 -9.14
N SER A 91 18.64 4.28 -10.31
CA SER A 91 18.33 5.14 -11.42
C SER A 91 18.14 4.38 -12.72
N THR A 92 17.36 4.98 -13.60
CA THR A 92 17.10 4.52 -14.96
C THR A 92 17.24 5.70 -15.90
N SER A 93 18.05 5.55 -16.94
CA SER A 93 18.19 6.49 -18.04
C SER A 93 17.71 5.83 -19.32
N GLY A 94 16.67 6.38 -19.91
CA GLY A 94 16.11 5.94 -21.18
C GLY A 94 16.08 7.07 -22.21
N ASP A 95 15.65 6.77 -23.43
CA ASP A 95 15.49 7.78 -24.47
C ASP A 95 14.43 8.80 -24.06
N GLY A 96 14.84 10.04 -23.89
CA GLY A 96 13.96 11.15 -23.54
C GLY A 96 13.56 11.26 -22.07
N TYR A 97 14.08 10.42 -21.17
CA TYR A 97 13.77 10.52 -19.76
C TYR A 97 14.87 10.00 -18.84
N ALA A 98 14.88 10.50 -17.62
CA ALA A 98 15.64 9.96 -16.49
C ALA A 98 14.74 9.81 -15.27
N LYS A 99 14.94 8.76 -14.50
CA LYS A 99 14.27 8.50 -13.25
C LYS A 99 15.29 8.10 -12.18
N VAL A 100 15.23 8.76 -11.01
CA VAL A 100 16.11 8.45 -9.88
C VAL A 100 15.22 8.20 -8.66
N ASP A 101 15.17 6.97 -8.19
CA ASP A 101 14.47 6.54 -6.98
C ASP A 101 15.44 6.52 -5.80
N ILE A 102 15.16 7.30 -4.77
CA ILE A 102 15.97 7.47 -3.57
C ILE A 102 15.19 6.88 -2.39
N TYR A 103 15.75 5.83 -1.78
CA TYR A 103 15.13 5.14 -0.65
C TYR A 103 15.74 5.62 0.66
N PHE A 104 14.92 5.72 1.69
CA PHE A 104 15.28 6.23 3.01
C PHE A 104 15.03 5.20 4.11
N ASP A 105 15.72 5.36 5.25
CA ASP A 105 15.37 4.60 6.47
C ASP A 105 13.94 4.98 6.90
N GLY A 106 13.14 3.99 7.28
CA GLY A 106 11.77 4.20 7.76
C GLY A 106 11.61 5.12 8.98
N LYS A 107 12.73 5.65 9.53
CA LYS A 107 12.74 6.68 10.58
C LYS A 107 12.89 8.10 10.05
N SER A 108 13.20 8.26 8.78
CA SER A 108 13.46 9.55 8.18
C SER A 108 12.19 10.39 8.15
N ASP A 109 12.32 11.68 8.46
CA ASP A 109 11.27 12.65 8.18
C ASP A 109 11.24 12.88 6.67
N MET A 110 10.24 12.31 6.00
CA MET A 110 10.16 12.32 4.54
C MET A 110 9.94 13.73 3.98
N LYS A 111 9.33 14.63 4.77
CA LYS A 111 9.16 16.03 4.38
C LYS A 111 10.49 16.78 4.41
N GLU A 112 11.32 16.55 5.45
CA GLU A 112 12.67 17.10 5.52
C GLU A 112 13.55 16.54 4.40
N ALA A 113 13.47 15.22 4.17
CA ALA A 113 14.21 14.54 3.10
C ALA A 113 13.83 15.07 1.70
N ALA A 114 12.54 15.30 1.43
CA ALA A 114 12.08 15.87 0.17
C ALA A 114 12.63 17.28 -0.05
N GLN A 115 12.64 18.12 0.97
CA GLN A 115 13.23 19.48 0.89
C GLN A 115 14.76 19.44 0.66
N GLU A 116 15.47 18.48 1.28
CA GLU A 116 16.91 18.30 1.04
C GLU A 116 17.18 17.86 -0.39
N VAL A 117 16.39 16.91 -0.93
CA VAL A 117 16.50 16.47 -2.33
C VAL A 117 16.17 17.62 -3.29
N GLU A 118 15.07 18.35 -3.04
CA GLU A 118 14.68 19.51 -3.86
C GLU A 118 15.80 20.58 -3.90
N LYS A 119 16.39 20.88 -2.75
CA LYS A 119 17.51 21.81 -2.66
C LYS A 119 18.74 21.29 -3.39
N ALA A 120 19.06 20.02 -3.25
CA ALA A 120 20.24 19.42 -3.91
C ALA A 120 20.09 19.43 -5.44
N VAL A 121 18.92 19.01 -5.94
CA VAL A 121 18.62 18.92 -7.37
C VAL A 121 18.40 20.31 -7.98
N GLY A 122 17.76 21.24 -7.28
CA GLY A 122 17.48 22.61 -7.76
C GLY A 122 18.71 23.47 -8.01
N THR A 123 19.91 23.03 -7.60
CA THR A 123 21.18 23.71 -7.91
C THR A 123 21.81 23.26 -9.24
N LEU A 124 21.29 22.19 -9.82
CA LEU A 124 21.83 21.61 -11.05
C LEU A 124 21.37 22.41 -12.27
N GLN A 125 22.24 22.45 -13.28
CA GLN A 125 21.91 23.01 -14.58
C GLN A 125 21.89 21.89 -15.60
N PHE A 126 20.79 21.76 -16.31
CA PHE A 126 20.60 20.74 -17.33
C PHE A 126 20.80 21.31 -18.73
N PRO A 127 21.12 20.48 -19.74
CA PRO A 127 21.23 20.89 -21.12
C PRO A 127 19.93 21.55 -21.64
N GLU A 128 20.10 22.39 -22.67
CA GLU A 128 18.95 23.01 -23.36
C GLU A 128 18.01 21.94 -23.94
N GLY A 129 16.72 22.11 -23.75
CA GLY A 129 15.70 21.15 -24.15
C GLY A 129 15.35 20.08 -23.12
N VAL A 130 16.10 20.00 -22.02
CA VAL A 130 15.75 19.15 -20.86
C VAL A 130 14.82 19.94 -19.91
N MET A 131 13.72 19.33 -19.48
CA MET A 131 12.75 19.97 -18.58
C MET A 131 13.30 20.02 -17.15
N ASP A 132 12.73 20.92 -16.33
CA ASP A 132 13.04 20.96 -14.90
C ASP A 132 12.65 19.65 -14.21
N PRO A 133 13.41 19.21 -13.21
CA PRO A 133 13.14 17.98 -12.48
C PRO A 133 11.82 18.04 -11.69
N PHE A 134 11.04 16.97 -11.76
CA PHE A 134 9.89 16.73 -10.90
C PHE A 134 10.33 15.84 -9.74
N ILE A 135 10.10 16.31 -8.51
CA ILE A 135 10.48 15.62 -7.28
C ILE A 135 9.21 15.21 -6.55
N ILE A 136 9.07 13.91 -6.33
CA ILE A 136 7.84 13.31 -5.81
C ILE A 136 8.18 12.51 -4.56
N GLN A 137 7.54 12.85 -3.45
CA GLN A 137 7.48 12.01 -2.27
C GLN A 137 6.21 11.16 -2.35
N LEU A 138 6.37 9.85 -2.52
CA LEU A 138 5.23 8.95 -2.56
C LEU A 138 4.58 8.81 -1.19
N ASN A 139 3.27 8.98 -1.11
CA ASN A 139 2.47 8.75 0.08
C ASN A 139 1.05 8.26 -0.29
N THR A 140 0.33 7.74 0.69
CA THR A 140 -1.03 7.23 0.45
C THR A 140 -2.05 8.31 0.11
N SER A 141 -1.76 9.60 0.40
CA SER A 141 -2.63 10.72 0.01
C SER A 141 -2.59 11.00 -1.50
N MET A 142 -1.57 10.49 -2.20
CA MET A 142 -1.48 10.56 -3.66
C MET A 142 -2.37 9.54 -4.37
N ILE A 143 -2.97 8.60 -3.65
CA ILE A 143 -3.97 7.70 -4.24
C ILE A 143 -5.12 8.57 -4.78
N PRO A 144 -5.44 8.45 -6.09
CA PRO A 144 -6.48 9.28 -6.68
C PRO A 144 -7.83 9.09 -5.98
N VAL A 145 -8.47 10.20 -5.62
CA VAL A 145 -9.83 10.14 -5.08
C VAL A 145 -10.84 9.84 -6.17
N SER A 146 -10.57 10.33 -7.39
CA SER A 146 -11.36 10.03 -8.59
C SER A 146 -10.48 10.06 -9.83
N GLN A 147 -10.82 9.24 -10.80
CA GLN A 147 -10.27 9.25 -12.15
C GLN A 147 -11.45 9.39 -13.13
N LEU A 148 -11.32 10.33 -14.06
CA LEU A 148 -12.33 10.59 -15.05
C LEU A 148 -11.75 10.50 -16.46
N THR A 149 -12.58 10.12 -17.41
CA THR A 149 -12.32 10.37 -18.83
C THR A 149 -13.14 11.55 -19.28
N LEU A 150 -12.52 12.45 -20.02
CA LEU A 150 -13.19 13.58 -20.66
C LEU A 150 -13.06 13.39 -22.17
N SER A 151 -14.17 13.14 -22.83
CA SER A 151 -14.27 13.01 -24.29
C SER A 151 -15.11 14.13 -24.87
N PHE A 152 -14.93 14.40 -26.16
CA PHE A 152 -15.71 15.37 -26.90
C PHE A 152 -16.21 14.71 -28.18
N ASP A 153 -17.42 15.07 -28.60
CA ASP A 153 -18.10 14.49 -29.80
C ASP A 153 -17.26 14.68 -31.09
N ASP A 154 -16.61 15.84 -31.21
CA ASP A 154 -15.75 16.21 -32.34
C ASP A 154 -14.26 15.82 -32.11
N GLY A 155 -13.96 15.03 -31.06
CA GLY A 155 -12.63 14.65 -30.68
C GLY A 155 -11.84 15.76 -29.94
N LEU A 156 -10.53 15.53 -29.75
CA LEU A 156 -9.63 16.47 -29.05
C LEU A 156 -9.20 17.62 -30.00
N THR A 157 -10.13 18.47 -30.38
CA THR A 157 -9.82 19.70 -31.13
C THR A 157 -9.21 20.76 -30.23
N LYS A 158 -8.61 21.79 -30.83
CA LYS A 158 -8.03 22.92 -30.08
C LYS A 158 -9.06 23.57 -29.15
N ASP A 159 -10.25 23.89 -29.68
CA ASP A 159 -11.31 24.54 -28.91
C ASP A 159 -11.77 23.67 -27.71
N ASN A 160 -11.84 22.35 -27.92
CA ASN A 160 -12.21 21.40 -26.88
C ASN A 160 -11.11 21.28 -25.79
N LEU A 161 -9.85 21.37 -26.20
CA LEU A 161 -8.72 21.41 -25.24
C LEU A 161 -8.73 22.70 -24.43
N GLU A 162 -9.00 23.86 -25.07
CA GLU A 162 -9.15 25.14 -24.37
C GLU A 162 -10.31 25.10 -23.35
N ILE A 163 -11.44 24.50 -23.72
CA ILE A 163 -12.57 24.29 -22.80
C ILE A 163 -12.12 23.40 -21.62
N ALA A 164 -11.41 22.29 -21.88
CA ALA A 164 -10.92 21.41 -20.83
C ALA A 164 -9.98 22.17 -19.88
N GLU A 165 -8.96 22.86 -20.40
CA GLU A 165 -7.92 23.50 -19.61
C GLU A 165 -8.37 24.76 -18.89
N ASN A 166 -9.16 25.62 -19.56
CA ASN A 166 -9.53 26.92 -19.03
C ASN A 166 -10.88 26.93 -18.28
N THR A 167 -11.71 25.90 -18.45
CA THR A 167 -13.03 25.82 -17.82
C THR A 167 -13.17 24.61 -16.92
N ILE A 168 -13.00 23.38 -17.45
CA ILE A 168 -13.30 22.15 -16.72
C ILE A 168 -12.25 21.88 -15.63
N ILE A 169 -10.97 21.92 -15.96
CA ILE A 169 -9.90 21.64 -14.98
C ILE A 169 -9.88 22.65 -13.82
N PRO A 170 -9.98 23.99 -14.07
CA PRO A 170 -10.06 24.95 -12.96
C PRO A 170 -11.31 24.82 -12.10
N GLU A 171 -12.42 24.31 -12.67
CA GLU A 171 -13.65 24.04 -11.93
C GLU A 171 -13.44 22.84 -10.98
N LEU A 172 -12.85 21.75 -11.47
CA LEU A 172 -12.49 20.59 -10.65
C LEU A 172 -11.45 20.95 -9.56
N GLN A 173 -10.49 21.82 -9.86
CA GLN A 173 -9.48 22.29 -8.90
C GLN A 173 -10.07 23.16 -7.78
N LYS A 174 -11.19 23.85 -8.00
CA LYS A 174 -11.87 24.69 -7.00
C LYS A 174 -12.71 23.89 -6.02
N ILE A 175 -12.91 22.60 -6.26
CA ILE A 175 -13.67 21.75 -5.33
C ILE A 175 -12.91 21.69 -4.01
N GLU A 176 -13.60 22.05 -2.92
CA GLU A 176 -13.04 22.01 -1.57
C GLU A 176 -12.54 20.60 -1.21
N GLY A 177 -11.28 20.50 -0.81
CA GLY A 177 -10.61 19.24 -0.45
C GLY A 177 -9.87 18.57 -1.62
N VAL A 178 -9.91 19.13 -2.83
CA VAL A 178 -9.06 18.71 -3.95
C VAL A 178 -7.68 19.33 -3.80
N ALA A 179 -6.63 18.48 -3.81
CA ALA A 179 -5.24 18.92 -3.75
C ALA A 179 -4.68 19.20 -5.14
N SER A 180 -4.92 18.31 -6.10
CA SER A 180 -4.45 18.48 -7.48
C SER A 180 -5.36 17.80 -8.48
N VAL A 181 -5.33 18.32 -9.70
CA VAL A 181 -5.95 17.74 -10.88
C VAL A 181 -4.87 17.63 -11.95
N ALA A 182 -4.54 16.40 -12.35
CA ALA A 182 -3.59 16.11 -13.42
C ALA A 182 -4.33 15.67 -14.68
N LEU A 183 -3.83 16.09 -15.83
CA LEU A 183 -4.45 15.87 -17.13
C LEU A 183 -3.50 15.10 -18.05
N TYR A 184 -3.92 13.91 -18.49
CA TYR A 184 -3.17 13.05 -19.41
C TYR A 184 -3.86 13.00 -20.77
N GLY A 185 -3.07 12.67 -21.82
CA GLY A 185 -3.60 12.64 -23.19
C GLY A 185 -3.72 14.02 -23.80
N LYS A 186 -3.09 15.03 -23.16
CA LYS A 186 -3.03 16.39 -23.67
C LYS A 186 -2.29 16.42 -25.00
N THR A 187 -2.82 17.18 -25.91
CA THR A 187 -2.24 17.43 -27.23
C THR A 187 -1.84 18.89 -27.32
N ALA A 188 -0.57 19.17 -27.58
CA ALA A 188 -0.11 20.54 -27.76
C ALA A 188 -0.24 20.93 -29.25
N PRO A 189 -0.84 22.09 -29.58
CA PRO A 189 -0.82 22.60 -30.94
C PRO A 189 0.63 22.93 -31.30
N GLN A 190 1.11 22.36 -32.40
CA GLN A 190 2.43 22.60 -32.95
C GLN A 190 2.30 23.11 -34.37
N VAL A 191 3.15 24.05 -34.74
CA VAL A 191 3.31 24.48 -36.13
C VAL A 191 4.54 23.77 -36.68
N ARG A 192 4.30 22.88 -37.64
CA ARG A 192 5.36 22.12 -38.30
C ARG A 192 5.80 22.83 -39.55
N VAL A 193 7.12 23.05 -39.66
CA VAL A 193 7.81 23.61 -40.81
C VAL A 193 8.55 22.48 -41.50
N LYS A 194 8.06 22.04 -42.67
CA LYS A 194 8.69 20.98 -43.45
C LYS A 194 9.40 21.62 -44.66
N LEU A 195 10.72 21.58 -44.66
CA LEU A 195 11.53 22.10 -45.76
C LEU A 195 11.45 21.18 -46.99
N ASP A 196 11.45 21.81 -48.18
CA ASP A 196 11.58 21.12 -49.46
C ASP A 196 13.04 21.24 -49.96
N PRO A 197 13.84 20.18 -49.89
CA PRO A 197 15.25 20.21 -50.33
C PRO A 197 15.44 20.63 -51.80
N LYS A 198 14.46 20.29 -52.67
CA LYS A 198 14.54 20.65 -54.10
C LYS A 198 14.29 22.15 -54.31
N ALA A 199 13.31 22.69 -53.61
CA ALA A 199 12.99 24.12 -53.67
C ALA A 199 14.14 24.95 -53.04
N MET A 200 14.71 24.47 -51.93
CA MET A 200 15.89 25.09 -51.32
C MET A 200 17.09 25.14 -52.24
N ALA A 201 17.44 24.02 -52.89
CA ALA A 201 18.50 23.95 -53.86
C ALA A 201 18.31 24.90 -55.05
N ALA A 202 17.07 24.96 -55.59
CA ALA A 202 16.72 25.88 -56.69
C ALA A 202 16.84 27.35 -56.29
N LYS A 203 16.70 27.71 -55.04
CA LYS A 203 16.79 29.09 -54.50
C LYS A 203 18.20 29.36 -53.89
N GLY A 204 19.09 28.37 -53.82
CA GLY A 204 20.42 28.54 -53.25
C GLY A 204 20.42 28.79 -51.73
N VAL A 205 19.41 28.26 -51.00
CA VAL A 205 19.24 28.45 -49.57
C VAL A 205 19.63 27.15 -48.86
N THR A 206 20.45 27.25 -47.81
CA THR A 206 20.85 26.09 -47.00
C THR A 206 20.03 25.94 -45.74
N THR A 207 19.93 24.72 -45.19
CA THR A 207 19.23 24.44 -43.93
C THR A 207 19.77 25.28 -42.77
N ALA A 208 21.11 25.44 -42.68
CA ALA A 208 21.73 26.26 -41.65
C ALA A 208 21.31 27.75 -41.73
N GLN A 209 21.16 28.28 -42.94
CA GLN A 209 20.68 29.66 -43.13
C GLN A 209 19.23 29.79 -42.68
N VAL A 210 18.36 28.84 -43.04
CA VAL A 210 16.96 28.83 -42.59
C VAL A 210 16.88 28.73 -41.07
N LEU A 211 17.63 27.81 -40.48
CA LEU A 211 17.65 27.61 -39.02
C LEU A 211 18.12 28.89 -38.29
N GLY A 212 19.26 29.46 -38.70
CA GLY A 212 19.77 30.67 -38.06
C GLY A 212 18.85 31.89 -38.21
N LEU A 213 18.14 31.98 -39.33
CA LEU A 213 17.17 33.04 -39.56
C LEU A 213 15.89 32.87 -38.74
N LEU A 214 15.42 31.65 -38.58
CA LEU A 214 14.20 31.36 -37.78
C LEU A 214 14.47 31.50 -36.28
N GLN A 215 15.58 30.97 -35.78
CA GLN A 215 15.98 31.11 -34.38
C GLN A 215 16.23 32.58 -33.97
N GLY A 216 16.77 33.41 -34.86
CA GLY A 216 17.00 34.82 -34.59
C GLY A 216 15.75 35.72 -34.68
N ARG A 217 14.59 35.21 -35.14
CA ARG A 217 13.37 36.00 -35.37
C ARG A 217 12.34 35.92 -34.25
N ASN A 218 12.50 35.04 -33.33
CA ASN A 218 11.63 34.91 -32.15
C ASN A 218 12.48 35.09 -30.87
N VAL A 219 12.83 36.36 -30.61
CA VAL A 219 13.78 36.69 -29.52
C VAL A 219 13.24 37.85 -28.69
N SER A 220 13.27 37.71 -27.39
CA SER A 220 13.15 38.81 -26.46
C SER A 220 14.47 38.91 -25.66
N ALA A 221 15.34 39.83 -26.05
CA ALA A 221 16.62 40.03 -25.38
C ALA A 221 16.67 41.39 -24.68
N SER A 222 17.00 41.39 -23.42
CA SER A 222 17.27 42.63 -22.67
C SER A 222 18.72 43.06 -22.87
N ILE A 223 18.94 44.31 -23.33
CA ILE A 223 20.27 44.93 -23.44
C ILE A 223 20.71 45.51 -22.09
N GLY A 224 19.80 45.55 -21.13
CA GLY A 224 20.04 46.10 -19.81
C GLY A 224 19.55 47.55 -19.65
N GLU A 225 19.87 48.15 -18.53
CA GLU A 225 19.46 49.50 -18.17
C GLU A 225 20.33 50.55 -18.87
N GLN A 226 19.72 51.48 -19.55
CA GLN A 226 20.41 52.56 -20.28
C GLN A 226 19.79 53.93 -19.94
N THR A 227 20.64 54.96 -19.88
CA THR A 227 20.20 56.34 -19.70
C THR A 227 20.06 57.04 -21.08
N ILE A 228 18.85 57.24 -21.55
CA ILE A 228 18.57 57.86 -22.85
C ILE A 228 17.78 59.14 -22.61
N GLY A 229 18.26 60.28 -23.07
CA GLY A 229 17.56 61.55 -22.92
C GLY A 229 17.40 62.05 -21.48
N GLY A 230 18.20 61.53 -20.53
CA GLY A 230 18.12 61.88 -19.12
C GLY A 230 17.12 61.00 -18.32
N GLN A 231 16.55 59.98 -18.94
CA GLN A 231 15.71 58.98 -18.26
C GLN A 231 16.43 57.60 -18.32
N THR A 232 16.44 56.94 -17.19
CA THR A 232 16.98 55.59 -17.07
C THR A 232 15.88 54.58 -17.28
N GLY A 233 16.08 53.65 -18.21
CA GLY A 233 15.07 52.62 -18.54
C GLY A 233 15.72 51.38 -19.14
N ASN A 234 15.01 50.27 -19.13
CA ASN A 234 15.43 49.02 -19.74
C ASN A 234 15.24 49.05 -21.26
N VAL A 235 16.28 48.71 -22.01
CA VAL A 235 16.23 48.56 -23.45
C VAL A 235 16.09 47.08 -23.80
N ASN A 236 15.00 46.76 -24.49
CA ASN A 236 14.75 45.37 -24.92
C ASN A 236 14.64 45.35 -26.46
N VAL A 237 15.17 44.32 -27.07
CA VAL A 237 14.91 43.94 -28.44
C VAL A 237 13.89 42.85 -28.45
N ILE A 238 12.72 43.11 -29.01
CA ILE A 238 11.61 42.15 -29.06
C ILE A 238 11.30 41.89 -30.53
N SER A 239 11.33 40.62 -30.91
CA SER A 239 10.86 40.14 -32.20
C SER A 239 9.97 38.91 -31.92
N SER A 240 8.70 38.97 -32.27
CA SER A 240 7.75 37.87 -32.13
C SER A 240 7.17 37.51 -33.52
N ILE A 241 6.91 36.22 -33.70
CA ILE A 241 6.16 35.66 -34.80
C ILE A 241 4.74 35.41 -34.31
N ASP A 242 3.80 36.24 -34.70
CA ASP A 242 2.45 36.28 -34.09
C ASP A 242 1.43 35.40 -34.82
N SER A 243 1.77 34.85 -36.00
CA SER A 243 0.86 34.03 -36.79
C SER A 243 1.58 33.11 -37.79
N ILE A 244 0.90 32.05 -38.23
CA ILE A 244 1.37 31.18 -39.31
C ILE A 244 1.64 31.96 -40.59
N ASP A 245 0.82 32.97 -40.91
CA ASP A 245 1.02 33.77 -42.10
C ASP A 245 2.25 34.66 -42.00
N THR A 246 2.51 35.24 -40.83
CA THR A 246 3.79 35.94 -40.56
C THR A 246 4.99 34.99 -40.74
N LEU A 247 4.89 33.74 -40.20
CA LEU A 247 5.93 32.73 -40.37
C LEU A 247 6.15 32.35 -41.83
N LYS A 248 5.09 32.16 -42.64
CA LYS A 248 5.15 31.86 -44.07
C LYS A 248 5.83 32.96 -44.87
N GLN A 249 5.61 34.23 -44.49
CA GLN A 249 6.17 35.41 -45.19
C GLN A 249 7.59 35.77 -44.78
N LEU A 250 8.20 35.07 -43.82
CA LEU A 250 9.55 35.37 -43.38
C LEU A 250 10.57 35.23 -44.54
N PRO A 251 11.41 36.25 -44.78
CA PRO A 251 12.47 36.16 -45.77
C PRO A 251 13.56 35.20 -45.27
N VAL A 252 13.90 34.20 -46.08
CA VAL A 252 14.89 33.16 -45.74
C VAL A 252 16.18 33.26 -46.53
N GLY A 253 16.37 34.36 -47.25
CA GLY A 253 17.55 34.67 -48.05
C GLY A 253 17.33 34.55 -49.58
N ALA A 254 18.23 35.08 -50.38
CA ALA A 254 18.19 35.03 -51.83
C ALA A 254 16.82 35.52 -52.45
N GLY A 255 16.11 36.42 -51.77
CA GLY A 255 14.81 36.89 -52.19
C GLY A 255 13.67 35.90 -52.04
N ALA A 256 13.89 34.73 -51.41
CA ALA A 256 12.89 33.71 -51.13
C ALA A 256 12.22 33.95 -49.76
N LYS A 257 10.93 33.59 -49.67
CA LYS A 257 10.18 33.53 -48.42
C LYS A 257 10.09 32.09 -47.94
N LEU A 258 9.80 31.86 -46.66
CA LEU A 258 9.67 30.52 -46.10
C LEU A 258 8.66 29.66 -46.85
N GLN A 259 7.53 30.21 -47.23
CA GLN A 259 6.51 29.50 -48.04
C GLN A 259 7.00 29.03 -49.42
N ASP A 260 8.07 29.60 -49.95
CA ASP A 260 8.62 29.21 -51.25
C ASP A 260 9.50 27.97 -51.17
N ILE A 261 9.94 27.61 -49.96
CA ILE A 261 10.89 26.51 -49.68
C ILE A 261 10.39 25.56 -48.58
N ALA A 262 9.24 25.82 -47.97
CA ALA A 262 8.69 25.00 -46.89
C ALA A 262 7.16 24.93 -46.91
N ALA A 263 6.62 23.80 -46.54
CA ALA A 263 5.24 23.68 -46.11
C ALA A 263 5.12 24.04 -44.61
N VAL A 264 4.20 24.93 -44.26
CA VAL A 264 3.97 25.33 -42.87
C VAL A 264 2.54 24.98 -42.52
N GLU A 265 2.37 24.04 -41.61
CA GLU A 265 1.06 23.48 -41.23
C GLU A 265 0.94 23.47 -39.71
N ALA A 266 -0.27 23.84 -39.22
CA ALA A 266 -0.63 23.59 -37.84
C ALA A 266 -1.03 22.11 -37.69
N LYS A 267 -0.39 21.41 -36.76
CA LYS A 267 -0.71 20.02 -36.43
C LYS A 267 -0.82 19.87 -34.92
N ILE A 268 -1.79 19.12 -34.51
CA ILE A 268 -1.92 18.73 -33.12
C ILE A 268 -1.06 17.48 -32.94
N ASP A 269 -0.01 17.57 -32.17
CA ASP A 269 0.87 16.44 -31.86
C ASP A 269 0.51 15.87 -30.49
N GLN A 270 0.41 14.58 -30.40
CA GLN A 270 0.13 13.87 -29.14
C GLN A 270 1.46 13.56 -28.46
N GLU A 271 1.78 14.27 -27.36
CA GLU A 271 2.93 13.95 -26.50
C GLU A 271 2.69 12.63 -25.79
N SER A 272 1.44 12.37 -25.41
CA SER A 272 1.00 11.11 -24.83
C SER A 272 -0.38 10.74 -25.38
N VAL A 273 -0.61 9.46 -25.58
CA VAL A 273 -1.89 8.93 -26.06
C VAL A 273 -2.69 8.41 -24.88
N SER A 274 -3.92 8.91 -24.72
CA SER A 274 -4.90 8.36 -23.79
C SER A 274 -6.19 8.04 -24.56
N ARG A 275 -6.65 6.79 -24.41
CA ARG A 275 -7.86 6.31 -25.08
C ARG A 275 -8.74 5.58 -24.09
N SER A 276 -10.03 5.63 -24.28
CA SER A 276 -11.00 4.85 -23.54
C SER A 276 -12.01 4.24 -24.51
N ASN A 277 -12.14 2.93 -24.46
CA ASN A 277 -13.07 2.17 -25.31
C ASN A 277 -13.01 2.59 -26.79
N GLY A 278 -11.80 2.71 -27.35
CA GLY A 278 -11.57 3.03 -28.76
C GLY A 278 -11.65 4.52 -29.12
N LYS A 279 -11.98 5.41 -28.19
CA LYS A 279 -12.04 6.87 -28.40
C LYS A 279 -10.84 7.57 -27.78
N ASP A 280 -10.31 8.60 -28.41
CA ASP A 280 -9.29 9.46 -27.81
C ASP A 280 -9.93 10.30 -26.72
N VAL A 281 -9.36 10.31 -25.52
CA VAL A 281 -9.89 11.00 -24.33
C VAL A 281 -8.78 11.76 -23.61
N LEU A 282 -9.18 12.78 -22.85
CA LEU A 282 -8.34 13.30 -21.78
C LEU A 282 -8.61 12.48 -20.51
N PHE A 283 -7.55 11.98 -19.92
CA PHE A 283 -7.63 11.23 -18.66
C PHE A 283 -7.29 12.17 -17.51
N VAL A 284 -8.24 12.36 -16.61
CA VAL A 284 -8.14 13.31 -15.49
C VAL A 284 -7.98 12.54 -14.18
N VAL A 285 -6.92 12.83 -13.46
CA VAL A 285 -6.61 12.23 -12.16
C VAL A 285 -6.74 13.30 -11.08
N ILE A 286 -7.60 13.04 -10.10
CA ILE A 286 -7.90 13.99 -9.02
C ILE A 286 -7.41 13.39 -7.70
N THR A 287 -6.57 14.14 -6.96
CA THR A 287 -6.15 13.81 -5.61
C THR A 287 -6.79 14.73 -4.59
N LYS A 288 -6.91 14.24 -3.37
CA LYS A 288 -7.45 15.01 -2.25
C LYS A 288 -6.35 15.59 -1.36
N GLU A 289 -6.65 16.65 -0.63
CA GLU A 289 -5.82 17.13 0.48
C GLU A 289 -5.71 16.06 1.57
N ALA A 290 -4.58 16.01 2.28
CA ALA A 290 -4.27 14.97 3.28
C ALA A 290 -5.40 14.74 4.30
N ASN A 291 -6.01 15.81 4.80
CA ASN A 291 -7.07 15.73 5.83
C ASN A 291 -8.50 15.77 5.27
N ALA A 292 -8.68 15.81 3.93
CA ALA A 292 -10.00 15.88 3.32
C ALA A 292 -10.69 14.52 3.36
N ASN A 293 -12.02 14.52 3.51
CA ASN A 293 -12.84 13.32 3.47
C ASN A 293 -12.96 12.82 2.03
N ALA A 294 -12.44 11.60 1.75
CA ALA A 294 -12.43 11.03 0.40
C ALA A 294 -13.85 10.85 -0.18
N VAL A 295 -14.84 10.56 0.67
CA VAL A 295 -16.25 10.39 0.24
C VAL A 295 -16.82 11.73 -0.19
N ASP A 296 -16.65 12.78 0.63
CA ASP A 296 -17.18 14.10 0.33
C ASP A 296 -16.56 14.69 -0.95
N VAL A 297 -15.25 14.51 -1.13
CA VAL A 297 -14.55 15.00 -2.33
C VAL A 297 -14.99 14.20 -3.56
N GLY A 298 -15.08 12.88 -3.48
CA GLY A 298 -15.53 12.03 -4.58
C GLY A 298 -16.96 12.33 -5.02
N ASP A 299 -17.87 12.58 -4.08
CA ASP A 299 -19.26 12.95 -4.37
C ASP A 299 -19.36 14.33 -5.03
N LYS A 300 -18.57 15.31 -4.57
CA LYS A 300 -18.48 16.64 -5.19
C LYS A 300 -17.92 16.56 -6.61
N VAL A 301 -16.89 15.72 -6.83
CA VAL A 301 -16.31 15.49 -8.16
C VAL A 301 -17.33 14.85 -9.10
N ARG A 302 -18.09 13.85 -8.63
CA ARG A 302 -19.15 13.23 -9.43
C ARG A 302 -20.24 14.24 -9.80
N SER A 303 -20.70 15.04 -8.84
CA SER A 303 -21.66 16.10 -9.09
C SER A 303 -21.15 17.14 -10.09
N ALA A 304 -19.86 17.50 -10.02
CA ALA A 304 -19.24 18.39 -10.98
C ALA A 304 -19.15 17.77 -12.38
N ALA A 305 -18.87 16.47 -12.48
CA ALA A 305 -18.88 15.75 -13.76
C ALA A 305 -20.29 15.74 -14.40
N ASP A 306 -21.33 15.51 -13.60
CA ASP A 306 -22.72 15.56 -14.06
C ASP A 306 -23.10 17.00 -14.51
N ASP A 307 -22.72 18.03 -13.74
CA ASP A 307 -22.93 19.44 -14.10
C ASP A 307 -22.20 19.84 -15.40
N ILE A 308 -20.99 19.33 -15.63
CA ILE A 308 -20.22 19.51 -16.86
C ILE A 308 -20.99 18.91 -18.04
N ASN A 309 -21.49 17.69 -17.92
CA ASN A 309 -22.26 16.98 -18.96
C ASN A 309 -23.55 17.69 -19.31
N ASP A 310 -24.24 18.28 -18.32
CA ASP A 310 -25.49 19.03 -18.56
C ASP A 310 -25.23 20.39 -19.23
N ARG A 311 -24.14 21.06 -18.94
CA ARG A 311 -23.79 22.39 -19.38
C ARG A 311 -23.05 22.41 -20.71
N ILE A 312 -22.11 21.48 -20.91
CA ILE A 312 -21.23 21.44 -22.10
C ILE A 312 -21.66 20.26 -22.97
N LYS A 313 -22.62 20.49 -23.87
CA LYS A 313 -23.30 19.41 -24.61
C LYS A 313 -22.41 18.54 -25.50
N ASN A 314 -21.24 19.03 -25.93
CA ASN A 314 -20.27 18.26 -26.73
C ASN A 314 -19.18 17.58 -25.88
N ALA A 315 -19.24 17.72 -24.56
CA ALA A 315 -18.29 17.08 -23.64
C ALA A 315 -19.00 15.96 -22.84
N GLU A 316 -18.30 14.85 -22.64
CA GLU A 316 -18.71 13.75 -21.79
C GLU A 316 -17.62 13.50 -20.74
N ALA A 317 -17.89 13.91 -19.49
CA ALA A 317 -17.07 13.62 -18.32
C ALA A 317 -17.61 12.36 -17.63
N SER A 318 -16.85 11.28 -17.65
CA SER A 318 -17.25 10.00 -17.05
C SER A 318 -16.30 9.62 -15.93
N VAL A 319 -16.82 9.44 -14.71
CA VAL A 319 -16.05 8.91 -13.59
C VAL A 319 -15.87 7.42 -13.81
N ILE A 320 -14.64 7.00 -14.08
CA ILE A 320 -14.29 5.60 -14.33
C ILE A 320 -13.78 4.88 -13.06
N PHE A 321 -13.23 5.63 -12.13
CA PHE A 321 -12.74 5.10 -10.86
C PHE A 321 -13.00 6.11 -9.74
N SER A 322 -13.46 5.61 -8.60
CA SER A 322 -13.67 6.43 -7.41
C SER A 322 -13.29 5.65 -6.13
N THR A 323 -12.29 6.14 -5.42
CA THR A 323 -11.98 5.61 -4.09
C THR A 323 -13.10 5.89 -3.09
N SER A 324 -13.92 6.93 -3.33
CA SER A 324 -15.12 7.21 -2.53
C SER A 324 -16.09 6.02 -2.52
N ASP A 325 -16.36 5.43 -3.70
CA ASP A 325 -17.25 4.26 -3.81
C ASP A 325 -16.69 3.04 -3.07
N MET A 326 -15.37 2.82 -3.19
CA MET A 326 -14.69 1.74 -2.45
C MET A 326 -14.75 1.95 -0.93
N VAL A 327 -14.55 3.20 -0.48
CA VAL A 327 -14.65 3.56 0.95
C VAL A 327 -16.06 3.31 1.45
N VAL A 328 -17.08 3.80 0.74
CA VAL A 328 -18.49 3.62 1.13
C VAL A 328 -18.87 2.14 1.18
N THR A 329 -18.49 1.37 0.16
CA THR A 329 -18.75 -0.07 0.10
C THR A 329 -18.05 -0.80 1.24
N SER A 330 -16.77 -0.52 1.47
CA SER A 330 -15.98 -1.14 2.56
C SER A 330 -16.54 -0.77 3.95
N VAL A 331 -16.88 0.51 4.17
CA VAL A 331 -17.47 0.97 5.45
C VAL A 331 -18.81 0.30 5.69
N ASN A 332 -19.68 0.22 4.68
CA ASN A 332 -20.99 -0.41 4.79
C ASN A 332 -20.88 -1.92 5.06
N SER A 333 -20.00 -2.62 4.36
CA SER A 333 -19.76 -4.04 4.56
C SER A 333 -19.20 -4.32 5.96
N MET A 334 -18.17 -3.60 6.38
CA MET A 334 -17.62 -3.74 7.72
C MET A 334 -18.62 -3.40 8.81
N MET A 335 -19.44 -2.36 8.63
CA MET A 335 -20.50 -2.00 9.57
C MET A 335 -21.56 -3.12 9.67
N ARG A 336 -21.92 -3.73 8.55
CA ARG A 336 -22.82 -4.90 8.52
C ARG A 336 -22.21 -6.08 9.29
N GLU A 337 -20.93 -6.37 9.10
CA GLU A 337 -20.21 -7.43 9.81
C GLU A 337 -20.12 -7.17 11.32
N VAL A 338 -19.83 -5.92 11.71
CA VAL A 338 -19.84 -5.47 13.11
C VAL A 338 -21.21 -5.68 13.75
N LEU A 339 -22.28 -5.30 13.07
CA LEU A 339 -23.65 -5.45 13.57
C LEU A 339 -24.07 -6.93 13.66
N LEU A 340 -23.75 -7.74 12.65
CA LEU A 340 -24.00 -9.19 12.67
C LEU A 340 -23.18 -9.88 13.76
N GLY A 341 -21.93 -9.52 13.92
CA GLY A 341 -21.05 -10.02 14.99
C GLY A 341 -21.61 -9.71 16.39
N ALA A 342 -22.06 -8.46 16.59
CA ALA A 342 -22.71 -8.03 17.83
C ALA A 342 -24.02 -8.79 18.09
N LEU A 343 -24.81 -9.04 17.04
CA LEU A 343 -26.03 -9.81 17.11
C LEU A 343 -25.75 -11.28 17.52
N PHE A 344 -24.80 -11.94 16.85
CA PHE A 344 -24.42 -13.33 17.17
C PHE A 344 -23.87 -13.45 18.60
N ALA A 345 -22.99 -12.54 19.02
CA ALA A 345 -22.52 -12.49 20.40
C ALA A 345 -23.69 -12.35 21.39
N THR A 346 -24.64 -11.47 21.10
CA THR A 346 -25.82 -11.25 21.95
C THR A 346 -26.71 -12.50 22.03
N ILE A 347 -26.91 -13.23 20.92
CA ILE A 347 -27.66 -14.50 20.89
C ILE A 347 -26.96 -15.55 21.76
N VAL A 348 -25.66 -15.69 21.65
CA VAL A 348 -24.88 -16.64 22.48
C VAL A 348 -25.03 -16.30 23.96
N ILE A 349 -24.92 -15.02 24.33
CA ILE A 349 -25.10 -14.58 25.71
C ILE A 349 -26.53 -14.93 26.22
N LEU A 350 -27.55 -14.71 25.37
CA LEU A 350 -28.92 -15.05 25.71
C LEU A 350 -29.12 -16.56 25.97
N LEU A 351 -28.52 -17.41 25.14
CA LEU A 351 -28.57 -18.87 25.28
C LEU A 351 -27.92 -19.35 26.60
N PHE A 352 -26.78 -18.73 26.95
CA PHE A 352 -26.03 -19.09 28.17
C PHE A 352 -26.69 -18.53 29.45
N LEU A 353 -27.01 -17.23 29.45
CA LEU A 353 -27.61 -16.58 30.64
C LEU A 353 -29.11 -16.94 30.83
N ARG A 354 -29.79 -17.28 29.73
CA ARG A 354 -31.24 -17.56 29.71
C ARG A 354 -32.08 -16.48 30.41
N ASN A 355 -31.63 -15.24 30.35
CA ASN A 355 -32.28 -14.08 30.98
C ASN A 355 -32.11 -12.84 30.08
N ILE A 356 -33.21 -12.42 29.47
CA ILE A 356 -33.20 -11.30 28.51
C ILE A 356 -32.76 -9.99 29.15
N ARG A 357 -33.03 -9.75 30.44
CA ARG A 357 -32.60 -8.52 31.13
C ARG A 357 -31.08 -8.48 31.32
N ALA A 358 -30.49 -9.61 31.69
CA ALA A 358 -29.04 -9.74 31.82
C ALA A 358 -28.35 -9.59 30.46
N THR A 359 -28.92 -10.18 29.40
CA THR A 359 -28.43 -10.04 28.03
C THR A 359 -28.49 -8.59 27.54
N LEU A 360 -29.61 -7.89 27.82
CA LEU A 360 -29.74 -6.48 27.44
C LEU A 360 -28.69 -5.58 28.12
N ILE A 361 -28.36 -5.86 29.39
CA ILE A 361 -27.30 -5.10 30.10
C ILE A 361 -25.95 -5.28 29.43
N THR A 362 -25.61 -6.52 29.02
CA THR A 362 -24.35 -6.79 28.32
C THR A 362 -24.36 -6.22 26.88
N ALA A 363 -25.48 -6.31 26.17
CA ALA A 363 -25.63 -5.79 24.83
C ALA A 363 -25.46 -4.26 24.74
N ILE A 364 -25.92 -3.51 25.76
CA ILE A 364 -25.76 -2.03 25.82
C ILE A 364 -24.28 -1.63 25.92
N SER A 365 -23.40 -2.48 26.44
CA SER A 365 -21.97 -2.15 26.53
C SER A 365 -21.29 -2.00 25.17
N ILE A 366 -21.78 -2.69 24.13
CA ILE A 366 -21.20 -2.64 22.77
C ILE A 366 -21.33 -1.21 22.18
N PRO A 367 -22.55 -0.70 21.93
CA PRO A 367 -22.70 0.62 21.29
C PRO A 367 -22.10 1.74 22.14
N LEU A 368 -22.15 1.62 23.47
CA LEU A 368 -21.56 2.62 24.34
C LEU A 368 -20.03 2.64 24.23
N SER A 369 -19.39 1.48 24.19
CA SER A 369 -17.94 1.38 24.05
C SER A 369 -17.49 1.87 22.67
N LEU A 370 -18.23 1.52 21.62
CA LEU A 370 -17.95 1.99 20.27
C LEU A 370 -18.10 3.50 20.12
N ALA A 371 -19.15 4.09 20.69
CA ALA A 371 -19.39 5.53 20.66
C ALA A 371 -18.21 6.32 21.26
N VAL A 372 -17.69 5.88 22.42
CA VAL A 372 -16.51 6.51 23.04
C VAL A 372 -15.24 6.26 22.24
N THR A 373 -15.11 5.06 21.64
CA THR A 373 -13.97 4.73 20.77
C THR A 373 -13.90 5.67 19.58
N LEU A 374 -15.01 5.88 18.85
CA LEU A 374 -15.09 6.80 17.72
C LEU A 374 -14.72 8.24 18.12
N TYR A 375 -15.15 8.70 19.28
CA TYR A 375 -14.76 9.98 19.81
C TYR A 375 -13.25 10.07 20.09
N LEU A 376 -12.66 9.02 20.69
CA LEU A 376 -11.22 9.00 20.98
C LEU A 376 -10.40 8.93 19.68
N LEU A 377 -10.84 8.19 18.66
CA LEU A 377 -10.22 8.18 17.34
C LEU A 377 -10.20 9.59 16.74
N LYS A 378 -11.33 10.29 16.77
CA LYS A 378 -11.43 11.68 16.30
C LYS A 378 -10.46 12.62 17.01
N VAL A 379 -10.39 12.56 18.34
CA VAL A 379 -9.47 13.40 19.14
C VAL A 379 -8.00 13.06 18.85
N SER A 380 -7.71 11.82 18.50
CA SER A 380 -6.36 11.37 18.13
C SER A 380 -6.00 11.64 16.65
N GLY A 381 -6.88 12.28 15.87
CA GLY A 381 -6.63 12.55 14.45
C GLY A 381 -6.63 11.29 13.57
N ILE A 382 -7.22 10.19 14.04
CA ILE A 382 -7.27 8.92 13.29
C ILE A 382 -8.56 8.89 12.47
N THR A 383 -8.42 8.62 11.17
CA THR A 383 -9.53 8.57 10.22
C THR A 383 -10.28 7.23 10.27
N LEU A 384 -11.51 7.23 9.76
CA LEU A 384 -12.29 6.00 9.60
C LEU A 384 -11.89 5.35 8.27
N ASN A 385 -11.12 4.30 8.34
CA ASN A 385 -10.60 3.59 7.19
C ASN A 385 -10.73 2.07 7.39
N ILE A 386 -10.36 1.31 6.37
CA ILE A 386 -10.49 -0.15 6.38
C ILE A 386 -9.75 -0.80 7.56
N VAL A 387 -8.61 -0.25 7.97
CA VAL A 387 -7.79 -0.76 9.07
C VAL A 387 -8.44 -0.49 10.43
N THR A 388 -8.93 0.75 10.65
CA THR A 388 -9.62 1.12 11.89
C THR A 388 -10.95 0.40 12.03
N LEU A 389 -11.72 0.22 10.95
CA LEU A 389 -12.94 -0.56 10.93
C LEU A 389 -12.70 -2.06 11.21
N GLY A 390 -11.62 -2.62 10.65
CA GLY A 390 -11.16 -3.95 11.01
C GLY A 390 -10.84 -4.08 12.50
N GLY A 391 -10.19 -3.08 13.08
CA GLY A 391 -9.96 -2.98 14.53
C GLY A 391 -11.27 -2.92 15.34
N VAL A 392 -12.28 -2.20 14.86
CA VAL A 392 -13.63 -2.16 15.47
C VAL A 392 -14.30 -3.54 15.41
N ALA A 393 -14.29 -4.20 14.24
CA ALA A 393 -14.91 -5.51 14.03
C ALA A 393 -14.32 -6.57 14.98
N VAL A 394 -12.99 -6.57 15.08
CA VAL A 394 -12.25 -7.43 16.02
C VAL A 394 -12.58 -7.09 17.48
N ALA A 395 -12.65 -5.80 17.81
CA ALA A 395 -12.93 -5.35 19.18
C ALA A 395 -14.34 -5.77 19.64
N VAL A 396 -15.35 -5.79 18.75
CA VAL A 396 -16.75 -6.13 19.11
C VAL A 396 -16.86 -7.47 19.82
N GLY A 397 -16.15 -8.50 19.34
CA GLY A 397 -16.11 -9.81 20.00
C GLY A 397 -15.53 -9.77 21.42
N ARG A 398 -14.71 -8.77 21.73
CA ARG A 398 -14.06 -8.58 23.03
C ARG A 398 -14.77 -7.61 23.97
N LEU A 399 -15.52 -6.64 23.41
CA LEU A 399 -16.20 -5.60 24.20
C LEU A 399 -17.20 -6.17 25.20
N VAL A 400 -17.73 -7.33 24.92
CA VAL A 400 -18.74 -7.99 25.77
C VAL A 400 -18.11 -8.79 26.90
N ASP A 401 -16.85 -9.23 26.76
CA ASP A 401 -16.16 -10.15 27.68
C ASP A 401 -16.13 -9.61 29.12
N ASP A 402 -15.66 -8.40 29.33
CA ASP A 402 -15.60 -7.77 30.66
C ASP A 402 -16.98 -7.63 31.29
N SER A 403 -17.98 -7.26 30.51
CA SER A 403 -19.36 -7.10 30.93
C SER A 403 -20.02 -8.44 31.30
N ILE A 404 -19.71 -9.50 30.54
CA ILE A 404 -20.16 -10.88 30.83
C ILE A 404 -19.64 -11.34 32.19
N VAL A 405 -18.37 -11.19 32.48
CA VAL A 405 -17.73 -11.63 33.72
C VAL A 405 -18.34 -10.90 34.92
N VAL A 406 -18.63 -9.59 34.80
CA VAL A 406 -19.26 -8.81 35.87
C VAL A 406 -20.70 -9.26 36.11
N ILE A 407 -21.52 -9.37 35.05
CA ILE A 407 -22.93 -9.72 35.18
C ILE A 407 -23.12 -11.16 35.64
N GLU A 408 -22.28 -12.08 35.17
CA GLU A 408 -22.29 -13.47 35.59
C GLU A 408 -22.00 -13.59 37.10
N ASN A 409 -20.98 -12.84 37.58
CA ASN A 409 -20.66 -12.87 39.01
C ASN A 409 -21.73 -12.23 39.87
N ILE A 410 -22.39 -11.14 39.42
CA ILE A 410 -23.57 -10.54 40.07
C ILE A 410 -24.69 -11.57 40.08
N TYR A 411 -24.97 -12.21 38.95
CA TYR A 411 -26.02 -13.22 38.77
C TYR A 411 -25.80 -14.42 39.69
N ARG A 412 -24.61 -14.96 39.78
CA ARG A 412 -24.23 -16.07 40.67
C ARG A 412 -24.41 -15.71 42.13
N ARG A 413 -24.11 -14.47 42.54
CA ARG A 413 -24.32 -14.02 43.93
C ARG A 413 -25.80 -13.80 44.26
N MET A 414 -26.61 -13.36 43.32
CA MET A 414 -28.04 -13.23 43.48
C MET A 414 -28.76 -14.57 43.80
N GLN A 415 -28.13 -15.68 43.43
CA GLN A 415 -28.66 -17.04 43.80
C GLN A 415 -28.50 -17.35 45.29
N LYS A 416 -27.55 -16.70 45.98
CA LYS A 416 -27.20 -16.94 47.39
C LYS A 416 -27.59 -15.81 48.33
N GLU A 417 -27.69 -14.59 47.82
CA GLU A 417 -27.94 -13.38 48.57
C GLU A 417 -29.00 -12.50 47.88
N PRO A 418 -29.88 -11.78 48.60
CA PRO A 418 -30.84 -10.87 47.97
C PRO A 418 -30.13 -9.71 47.26
N LEU A 419 -30.71 -9.27 46.11
CA LEU A 419 -30.17 -8.15 45.33
C LEU A 419 -30.15 -6.86 46.15
N SER A 420 -28.99 -6.42 46.52
CA SER A 420 -28.74 -5.17 47.23
C SER A 420 -27.60 -4.37 46.57
N ARG A 421 -27.53 -3.07 46.82
CA ARG A 421 -26.43 -2.20 46.36
C ARG A 421 -25.06 -2.75 46.80
N ASP A 422 -24.95 -3.14 48.07
CA ASP A 422 -23.71 -3.60 48.64
C ASP A 422 -23.28 -4.96 48.09
N MET A 423 -24.25 -5.85 47.80
CA MET A 423 -24.02 -7.13 47.14
C MET A 423 -23.44 -6.89 45.73
N VAL A 424 -24.05 -6.01 44.91
CA VAL A 424 -23.56 -5.69 43.56
C VAL A 424 -22.16 -5.09 43.58
N ILE A 425 -21.88 -4.15 44.48
CA ILE A 425 -20.54 -3.56 44.64
C ILE A 425 -19.52 -4.63 45.07
N SER A 426 -19.92 -5.53 45.98
CA SER A 426 -19.07 -6.62 46.45
C SER A 426 -18.80 -7.66 45.36
N ALA A 427 -19.83 -8.03 44.56
CA ALA A 427 -19.71 -8.92 43.43
C ALA A 427 -18.78 -8.34 42.33
N THR A 428 -18.97 -7.07 41.98
CA THR A 428 -18.07 -6.38 41.01
C THR A 428 -16.63 -6.33 41.52
N ARG A 429 -16.42 -6.05 42.81
CA ARG A 429 -15.09 -6.04 43.43
C ARG A 429 -14.35 -7.37 43.34
N GLU A 430 -15.07 -8.48 43.46
CA GLU A 430 -14.47 -9.82 43.38
C GLU A 430 -13.77 -10.07 42.05
N VAL A 431 -14.32 -9.58 40.91
CA VAL A 431 -13.83 -9.80 39.57
C VAL A 431 -13.03 -8.61 39.00
N ALA A 432 -13.16 -7.42 39.58
CA ALA A 432 -12.58 -6.19 39.05
C ALA A 432 -11.05 -6.29 38.84
N ARG A 433 -10.34 -7.00 39.74
CA ARG A 433 -8.88 -7.17 39.61
C ARG A 433 -8.52 -8.07 38.43
N ALA A 434 -9.23 -9.19 38.27
CA ALA A 434 -8.98 -10.11 37.18
C ALA A 434 -9.26 -9.45 35.83
N ILE A 435 -10.42 -8.75 35.70
CA ILE A 435 -10.82 -8.04 34.50
C ILE A 435 -9.81 -6.95 34.15
N THR A 436 -9.47 -6.05 35.11
CA THR A 436 -8.51 -4.98 34.85
C THR A 436 -7.14 -5.49 34.42
N SER A 437 -6.63 -6.57 35.06
CA SER A 437 -5.33 -7.13 34.67
C SER A 437 -5.38 -7.83 33.31
N SER A 438 -6.49 -8.46 32.99
CA SER A 438 -6.75 -9.12 31.72
C SER A 438 -6.79 -8.08 30.58
N THR A 439 -7.59 -7.03 30.73
CA THR A 439 -7.71 -5.95 29.74
C THR A 439 -6.37 -5.20 29.54
N LEU A 440 -5.66 -4.87 30.64
CA LEU A 440 -4.35 -4.23 30.54
C LEU A 440 -3.30 -5.15 29.89
N ALA A 441 -3.36 -6.46 30.12
CA ALA A 441 -2.48 -7.41 29.44
C ALA A 441 -2.77 -7.46 27.94
N THR A 442 -4.05 -7.42 27.54
CA THR A 442 -4.43 -7.36 26.12
C THR A 442 -3.99 -6.02 25.48
N VAL A 443 -4.18 -4.89 26.13
CA VAL A 443 -3.71 -3.57 25.67
C VAL A 443 -2.19 -3.56 25.48
N ALA A 444 -1.45 -4.19 26.40
CA ALA A 444 0.01 -4.26 26.32
C ALA A 444 0.53 -5.06 25.10
N VAL A 445 -0.29 -5.90 24.49
CA VAL A 445 0.08 -6.58 23.23
C VAL A 445 0.13 -5.61 22.06
N PHE A 446 -0.75 -4.60 22.06
CA PHE A 446 -0.84 -3.62 20.97
C PHE A 446 0.13 -2.44 21.13
N LEU A 447 0.63 -2.15 22.33
CA LEU A 447 1.59 -1.08 22.58
C LEU A 447 2.87 -1.15 21.73
N PRO A 448 3.52 -2.33 21.57
CA PRO A 448 4.72 -2.44 20.76
C PRO A 448 4.52 -2.15 19.27
N MET A 449 3.29 -2.20 18.75
CA MET A 449 3.01 -1.79 17.37
C MET A 449 3.35 -0.31 17.11
N GLY A 450 3.29 0.53 18.14
CA GLY A 450 3.78 1.91 18.07
C GLY A 450 5.30 2.06 18.02
N LEU A 451 6.06 0.98 18.23
CA LEU A 451 7.53 0.95 18.12
C LEU A 451 8.00 0.47 16.74
N LEU A 452 7.11 -0.05 15.92
CA LEU A 452 7.37 -0.35 14.52
C LEU A 452 7.72 0.93 13.75
N ARG A 453 8.13 0.82 12.52
CA ARG A 453 8.64 1.93 11.72
C ARG A 453 8.12 1.85 10.30
N GLY A 454 8.15 2.99 9.60
CA GLY A 454 7.75 3.08 8.20
C GLY A 454 6.28 2.74 7.94
N GLY A 455 5.98 2.26 6.75
CA GLY A 455 4.63 1.94 6.31
C GLY A 455 3.90 0.94 7.22
N LEU A 456 4.61 -0.05 7.74
CA LEU A 456 4.04 -1.04 8.66
C LEU A 456 3.49 -0.41 9.96
N GLN A 457 4.19 0.59 10.52
CA GLN A 457 3.70 1.35 11.68
C GLN A 457 2.44 2.14 11.32
N ALA A 458 2.44 2.82 10.18
CA ALA A 458 1.32 3.64 9.73
C ALA A 458 0.02 2.80 9.60
N PHE A 459 0.13 1.55 9.18
CA PHE A 459 -1.00 0.62 9.13
C PHE A 459 -1.40 0.07 10.50
N LEU A 460 -0.43 -0.37 11.30
CA LEU A 460 -0.73 -1.10 12.52
C LEU A 460 -1.10 -0.22 13.71
N LEU A 461 -0.59 1.00 13.78
CA LEU A 461 -0.86 1.91 14.90
C LEU A 461 -2.33 2.33 15.00
N PRO A 462 -3.02 2.74 13.90
CA PRO A 462 -4.46 3.02 13.94
C PRO A 462 -5.31 1.83 14.39
N PHE A 463 -4.99 0.63 13.93
CA PHE A 463 -5.61 -0.63 14.37
C PHE A 463 -5.40 -0.84 15.88
N ALA A 464 -4.17 -0.77 16.34
CA ALA A 464 -3.79 -0.97 17.74
C ALA A 464 -4.48 0.03 18.67
N LEU A 465 -4.55 1.31 18.29
CA LEU A 465 -5.22 2.36 19.05
C LEU A 465 -6.73 2.15 19.08
N THR A 466 -7.34 1.75 17.96
CA THR A 466 -8.78 1.43 17.88
C THR A 466 -9.15 0.32 18.86
N VAL A 467 -8.41 -0.79 18.85
CA VAL A 467 -8.62 -1.90 19.77
C VAL A 467 -8.35 -1.48 21.22
N THR A 468 -7.29 -0.73 21.48
CA THR A 468 -6.92 -0.23 22.81
C THR A 468 -8.00 0.67 23.38
N TYR A 469 -8.49 1.65 22.63
CA TYR A 469 -9.56 2.56 23.06
C TYR A 469 -10.85 1.79 23.34
N SER A 470 -11.20 0.85 22.47
CA SER A 470 -12.37 -0.02 22.63
C SER A 470 -12.30 -0.83 23.92
N LEU A 471 -11.19 -1.49 24.20
CA LEU A 471 -11.00 -2.33 25.38
C LEU A 471 -10.97 -1.50 26.68
N LEU A 472 -10.27 -0.37 26.70
CA LEU A 472 -10.21 0.50 27.88
C LEU A 472 -11.59 1.09 28.20
N THR A 473 -12.34 1.47 27.18
CA THR A 473 -13.72 1.96 27.35
C THR A 473 -14.65 0.85 27.87
N SER A 474 -14.55 -0.37 27.31
CA SER A 474 -15.32 -1.54 27.79
C SER A 474 -15.04 -1.83 29.25
N LEU A 475 -13.78 -1.76 29.69
CA LEU A 475 -13.43 -1.93 31.11
C LEU A 475 -14.12 -0.89 32.01
N VAL A 476 -14.11 0.40 31.59
CA VAL A 476 -14.79 1.46 32.34
C VAL A 476 -16.30 1.22 32.41
N VAL A 477 -16.92 0.86 31.29
CA VAL A 477 -18.36 0.54 31.19
C VAL A 477 -18.70 -0.66 32.07
N ALA A 478 -17.89 -1.72 32.05
CA ALA A 478 -18.09 -2.94 32.84
C ALA A 478 -17.99 -2.68 34.36
N LEU A 479 -17.17 -1.73 34.79
CA LEU A 479 -16.99 -1.37 36.19
C LEU A 479 -17.94 -0.27 36.72
N THR A 480 -18.64 0.45 35.82
CA THR A 480 -19.51 1.59 36.17
C THR A 480 -20.97 1.36 35.75
N VAL A 481 -21.22 1.24 34.45
CA VAL A 481 -22.55 1.19 33.86
C VAL A 481 -23.23 -0.18 34.10
N VAL A 482 -22.50 -1.26 33.85
CA VAL A 482 -23.01 -2.65 33.98
C VAL A 482 -23.52 -2.94 35.41
N PRO A 483 -22.75 -2.67 36.50
CA PRO A 483 -23.23 -2.87 37.86
C PRO A 483 -24.45 -2.00 38.21
N LEU A 484 -24.47 -0.75 37.72
CA LEU A 484 -25.56 0.19 37.95
C LEU A 484 -26.88 -0.31 37.30
N LEU A 485 -26.82 -0.70 36.01
CA LEU A 485 -27.95 -1.28 35.28
C LEU A 485 -28.39 -2.61 35.90
N SER A 486 -27.45 -3.46 36.34
CA SER A 486 -27.76 -4.73 37.02
C SER A 486 -28.57 -4.50 38.27
N SER A 487 -28.24 -3.49 39.07
CA SER A 487 -29.00 -3.15 40.29
C SER A 487 -30.46 -2.72 40.05
N TRP A 488 -30.76 -2.26 38.83
CA TRP A 488 -32.09 -1.78 38.44
C TRP A 488 -32.87 -2.83 37.63
N LEU A 489 -32.32 -3.39 36.58
CA LEU A 489 -32.98 -4.28 35.63
C LEU A 489 -33.19 -5.70 36.18
N LEU A 490 -32.31 -6.19 37.08
CA LEU A 490 -32.41 -7.56 37.62
C LEU A 490 -33.36 -7.68 38.84
N ARG A 491 -34.03 -6.60 39.26
CA ARG A 491 -35.01 -6.64 40.35
C ARG A 491 -36.16 -7.58 39.97
N GLY A 492 -36.49 -8.51 40.91
CA GLY A 492 -37.59 -9.48 40.73
C GLY A 492 -37.30 -10.66 39.80
N SER A 493 -36.04 -10.87 39.40
CA SER A 493 -35.66 -12.09 38.68
C SER A 493 -35.50 -13.26 39.66
N SER A 494 -36.24 -14.34 39.49
CA SER A 494 -36.05 -15.59 40.21
C SER A 494 -35.05 -16.48 39.46
N LEU A 495 -34.05 -17.00 40.16
CA LEU A 495 -32.95 -17.72 39.55
C LEU A 495 -32.81 -19.10 40.16
N LYS A 496 -32.70 -20.14 39.32
CA LYS A 496 -32.38 -21.51 39.80
C LYS A 496 -30.88 -21.65 40.01
N GLU A 497 -30.49 -22.27 41.11
CA GLU A 497 -29.06 -22.55 41.38
C GLU A 497 -28.53 -23.54 40.33
N HIS A 498 -27.37 -23.23 39.77
CA HIS A 498 -26.66 -24.12 38.85
C HIS A 498 -25.46 -24.73 39.58
N GLU A 499 -25.51 -26.03 39.77
CA GLU A 499 -24.39 -26.78 40.31
C GLU A 499 -23.25 -26.90 39.25
N PRO A 500 -21.97 -26.91 39.70
CA PRO A 500 -20.83 -27.19 38.80
C PRO A 500 -21.00 -28.56 38.12
N ALA A 501 -20.61 -28.68 36.85
CA ALA A 501 -20.74 -29.91 36.09
C ALA A 501 -19.84 -31.02 36.68
N GLY A 502 -20.41 -31.90 37.50
CA GLY A 502 -19.71 -32.96 38.23
C GLY A 502 -18.94 -33.96 37.33
N TRP A 503 -19.35 -34.11 36.08
CA TRP A 503 -18.62 -34.93 35.11
C TRP A 503 -17.26 -34.29 34.73
N PHE A 504 -17.24 -32.97 34.57
CA PHE A 504 -16.04 -32.23 34.19
C PHE A 504 -15.00 -32.19 35.32
N THR A 505 -15.45 -31.96 36.55
CA THR A 505 -14.56 -31.99 37.71
C THR A 505 -13.93 -33.37 37.91
N ARG A 506 -14.64 -34.46 37.66
CA ARG A 506 -14.12 -35.84 37.68
C ARG A 506 -13.08 -36.08 36.56
N PHE A 507 -13.38 -35.59 35.34
CA PHE A 507 -12.44 -35.66 34.22
C PHE A 507 -11.17 -34.83 34.47
N LEU A 508 -11.29 -33.64 35.05
CA LEU A 508 -10.14 -32.81 35.43
C LEU A 508 -9.31 -33.47 36.54
N ASP A 509 -9.93 -34.08 37.51
CA ASP A 509 -9.21 -34.80 38.57
C ASP A 509 -8.43 -36.02 38.02
N TRP A 510 -9.05 -36.76 37.09
CA TRP A 510 -8.36 -37.83 36.34
C TRP A 510 -7.18 -37.27 35.53
N ASN A 511 -7.34 -36.14 34.87
CA ASN A 511 -6.28 -35.46 34.14
C ASN A 511 -5.13 -34.99 35.02
N LEU A 512 -5.38 -34.39 36.17
CA LEU A 512 -4.37 -33.97 37.14
C LEU A 512 -3.61 -35.15 37.74
N GLN A 513 -4.20 -36.34 37.81
CA GLN A 513 -3.52 -37.58 38.20
C GLN A 513 -2.53 -38.04 37.11
N ARG A 514 -2.84 -37.85 35.84
CA ARG A 514 -2.07 -38.25 34.67
C ARG A 514 -1.47 -37.04 33.90
N LYS A 515 -1.08 -35.98 34.62
CA LYS A 515 -0.64 -34.70 34.03
C LYS A 515 0.47 -34.83 33.00
N TRP A 516 1.37 -35.82 33.12
CA TRP A 516 2.40 -36.05 32.11
C TRP A 516 1.82 -36.48 30.77
N LEU A 517 0.73 -37.28 30.76
CA LEU A 517 0.06 -37.67 29.53
C LEU A 517 -0.48 -36.44 28.79
N THR A 518 -1.12 -35.52 29.49
CA THR A 518 -1.72 -34.30 28.91
C THR A 518 -0.64 -33.36 28.41
N LEU A 519 0.45 -33.19 29.16
CA LEU A 519 1.58 -32.34 28.76
C LEU A 519 2.31 -32.91 27.54
N SER A 520 2.53 -34.25 27.51
CA SER A 520 3.12 -34.92 26.35
C SER A 520 2.23 -34.80 25.12
N LEU A 521 0.91 -34.97 25.23
CA LEU A 521 -0.02 -34.80 24.13
C LEU A 521 -0.02 -33.37 23.62
N GLY A 522 0.00 -32.37 24.52
CA GLY A 522 0.09 -30.95 24.13
C GLY A 522 1.40 -30.65 23.41
N LEU A 523 2.50 -31.25 23.84
CA LEU A 523 3.80 -31.07 23.18
C LEU A 523 3.84 -31.71 21.77
N VAL A 524 3.30 -32.94 21.66
CA VAL A 524 3.21 -33.62 20.34
C VAL A 524 2.35 -32.83 19.38
N LEU A 525 1.20 -32.32 19.81
CA LEU A 525 0.34 -31.46 18.99
C LEU A 525 1.07 -30.18 18.58
N LEU A 526 1.82 -29.56 19.49
CA LEU A 526 2.59 -28.34 19.20
C LEU A 526 3.68 -28.61 18.16
N VAL A 527 4.50 -29.64 18.38
CA VAL A 527 5.58 -29.99 17.43
C VAL A 527 5.01 -30.40 16.09
N GLY A 528 3.93 -31.18 16.08
CA GLY A 528 3.22 -31.57 14.87
C GLY A 528 2.64 -30.39 14.10
N SER A 529 2.02 -29.44 14.81
CA SER A 529 1.45 -28.23 14.17
C SER A 529 2.55 -27.32 13.61
N ILE A 530 3.67 -27.13 14.33
CA ILE A 530 4.82 -26.36 13.82
C ILE A 530 5.40 -27.03 12.57
N GLY A 531 5.59 -28.36 12.59
CA GLY A 531 6.05 -29.10 11.43
C GLY A 531 5.13 -28.95 10.21
N ALA A 532 3.82 -29.01 10.44
CA ALA A 532 2.82 -28.79 9.41
C ALA A 532 2.83 -27.34 8.88
N TYR A 533 3.00 -26.35 9.75
CA TYR A 533 3.12 -24.93 9.35
C TYR A 533 4.36 -24.66 8.47
N ILE A 534 5.49 -25.29 8.80
CA ILE A 534 6.72 -25.16 8.00
C ILE A 534 6.51 -25.78 6.59
N ALA A 535 5.73 -26.86 6.49
CA ALA A 535 5.43 -27.53 5.23
C ALA A 535 4.31 -26.85 4.41
N MET A 536 3.57 -25.88 5.00
CA MET A 536 2.53 -25.18 4.27
C MET A 536 3.12 -24.16 3.28
N PRO A 537 2.54 -24.03 2.06
CA PRO A 537 2.85 -22.92 1.18
C PRO A 537 2.47 -21.60 1.87
N LYS A 538 3.26 -20.56 1.64
CA LYS A 538 3.02 -19.21 2.16
C LYS A 538 2.73 -18.31 0.98
N ALA A 539 1.56 -17.71 0.93
CA ALA A 539 1.18 -16.77 -0.10
C ALA A 539 1.59 -15.33 0.26
N ALA A 540 1.84 -14.54 -0.74
CA ALA A 540 1.72 -13.08 -0.65
C ALA A 540 0.24 -12.72 -0.35
N LEU A 541 -0.08 -11.44 -0.18
CA LEU A 541 -1.47 -10.97 0.01
C LEU A 541 -2.39 -11.64 -1.01
N ASP A 542 -3.47 -12.23 -0.53
CA ASP A 542 -4.46 -12.86 -1.38
C ASP A 542 -5.18 -11.77 -2.19
N ALA A 543 -4.88 -11.68 -3.47
CA ALA A 543 -5.56 -10.79 -4.40
C ALA A 543 -6.87 -11.47 -4.84
N SER A 544 -7.84 -11.56 -3.93
CA SER A 544 -9.16 -12.07 -4.28
C SER A 544 -10.01 -10.96 -4.88
N ASP A 545 -10.59 -11.21 -6.03
CA ASP A 545 -11.59 -10.39 -6.73
C ASP A 545 -11.11 -8.98 -7.16
N ALA A 546 -9.96 -8.88 -7.84
CA ALA A 546 -9.56 -7.65 -8.50
C ALA A 546 -10.56 -7.28 -9.61
N SER A 547 -11.21 -6.12 -9.49
CA SER A 547 -12.07 -5.58 -10.57
C SER A 547 -11.27 -4.91 -11.67
N ASN A 548 -9.98 -4.69 -11.44
CA ASN A 548 -9.09 -4.01 -12.36
C ASN A 548 -7.92 -4.92 -12.73
N VAL A 549 -7.63 -5.00 -14.01
CA VAL A 549 -6.49 -5.72 -14.57
C VAL A 549 -5.57 -4.72 -15.27
N SER A 550 -4.28 -4.80 -14.96
CA SER A 550 -3.23 -4.09 -15.68
C SER A 550 -2.66 -4.99 -16.77
N VAL A 551 -2.68 -4.49 -18.00
CA VAL A 551 -2.08 -5.17 -19.15
C VAL A 551 -1.01 -4.26 -19.74
N GLN A 552 0.17 -4.80 -20.04
CA GLN A 552 1.27 -4.05 -20.63
C GLN A 552 1.72 -4.76 -21.91
N LEU A 553 1.90 -3.98 -22.96
CA LEU A 553 2.48 -4.42 -24.22
C LEU A 553 3.81 -3.65 -24.40
N VAL A 554 4.92 -4.37 -24.34
CA VAL A 554 6.27 -3.79 -24.40
C VAL A 554 7.00 -4.35 -25.60
N TYR A 555 7.38 -3.46 -26.52
CA TYR A 555 8.23 -3.78 -27.66
C TYR A 555 9.70 -3.44 -27.34
N PRO A 556 10.67 -4.08 -28.01
CA PRO A 556 12.06 -3.66 -28.00
C PRO A 556 12.21 -2.17 -28.42
N ASN A 557 13.19 -1.48 -27.85
CA ASN A 557 13.38 -0.05 -28.08
C ASN A 557 13.85 0.34 -29.49
N ASP A 558 14.13 -0.64 -30.35
CA ASP A 558 14.44 -0.45 -31.78
C ASP A 558 13.18 -0.42 -32.67
N VAL A 559 11.98 -0.76 -32.12
CA VAL A 559 10.72 -0.74 -32.86
C VAL A 559 10.19 0.68 -32.97
N PRO A 560 9.79 1.15 -34.19
CA PRO A 560 9.23 2.49 -34.36
C PRO A 560 7.98 2.73 -33.52
N VAL A 561 7.89 3.85 -32.79
CA VAL A 561 6.75 4.21 -31.93
C VAL A 561 5.42 4.19 -32.68
N ALA A 562 5.40 4.54 -33.97
CA ALA A 562 4.19 4.49 -34.79
C ALA A 562 3.64 3.04 -34.96
N GLU A 563 4.53 2.05 -35.05
CA GLU A 563 4.17 0.62 -35.11
C GLU A 563 3.66 0.13 -33.74
N VAL A 564 4.33 0.53 -32.66
CA VAL A 564 3.92 0.24 -31.28
C VAL A 564 2.49 0.74 -31.03
N LEU A 565 2.21 2.02 -31.39
CA LEU A 565 0.88 2.61 -31.21
C LEU A 565 -0.18 1.95 -32.13
N LYS A 566 0.20 1.55 -33.35
CA LYS A 566 -0.72 0.81 -34.22
C LYS A 566 -1.12 -0.54 -33.59
N ASN A 567 -0.15 -1.30 -33.13
CA ASN A 567 -0.39 -2.59 -32.47
C ASN A 567 -1.08 -2.42 -31.13
N GLY A 568 -0.77 -1.35 -30.40
CA GLY A 568 -1.45 -0.99 -29.17
C GLY A 568 -2.96 -0.75 -29.40
N LYS A 569 -3.33 -0.04 -30.46
CA LYS A 569 -4.75 0.18 -30.81
C LYS A 569 -5.45 -1.14 -31.23
N LEU A 570 -4.74 -2.08 -31.86
CA LEU A 570 -5.28 -3.41 -32.17
C LEU A 570 -5.54 -4.21 -30.88
N LEU A 571 -4.60 -4.20 -29.93
CA LEU A 571 -4.79 -4.88 -28.64
C LEU A 571 -5.94 -4.23 -27.84
N GLU A 572 -6.08 -2.89 -27.86
CA GLU A 572 -7.25 -2.21 -27.26
C GLU A 572 -8.57 -2.80 -27.78
N GLN A 573 -8.68 -2.99 -29.10
CA GLN A 573 -9.88 -3.57 -29.70
C GLN A 573 -10.09 -5.04 -29.29
N GLU A 574 -9.03 -5.82 -29.21
CA GLU A 574 -9.11 -7.22 -28.78
C GLU A 574 -9.53 -7.33 -27.29
N LEU A 575 -9.03 -6.45 -26.44
CA LEU A 575 -9.42 -6.36 -25.02
C LEU A 575 -10.90 -5.94 -24.88
N MET A 576 -11.35 -4.97 -25.68
CA MET A 576 -12.76 -4.53 -25.69
C MET A 576 -13.72 -5.62 -26.15
N ASN A 577 -13.28 -6.53 -27.03
CA ASN A 577 -14.10 -7.63 -27.53
C ASN A 577 -14.22 -8.79 -26.51
N GLN A 578 -13.45 -8.77 -25.41
CA GLN A 578 -13.59 -9.80 -24.37
C GLN A 578 -14.90 -9.60 -23.60
N PRO A 579 -15.71 -10.65 -23.39
CA PRO A 579 -17.03 -10.54 -22.74
C PRO A 579 -16.96 -9.99 -21.31
N GLN A 580 -15.84 -10.18 -20.65
CA GLN A 580 -15.58 -9.80 -19.28
C GLN A 580 -15.20 -8.30 -19.13
N ALA A 581 -14.65 -7.68 -20.18
CA ALA A 581 -14.23 -6.30 -20.14
C ALA A 581 -15.46 -5.36 -20.05
N GLN A 582 -15.38 -4.38 -19.18
CA GLN A 582 -16.34 -3.30 -19.04
C GLN A 582 -15.79 -2.01 -19.63
N THR A 583 -14.58 -1.62 -19.26
CA THR A 583 -13.89 -0.43 -19.76
C THR A 583 -12.43 -0.75 -19.99
N VAL A 584 -11.92 -0.34 -21.14
CA VAL A 584 -10.51 -0.48 -21.52
C VAL A 584 -9.91 0.92 -21.65
N ILE A 585 -8.90 1.23 -20.86
CA ILE A 585 -8.16 2.49 -20.93
C ILE A 585 -6.76 2.16 -21.43
N MET A 586 -6.34 2.80 -22.52
CA MET A 586 -5.02 2.68 -23.11
C MET A 586 -4.24 3.96 -22.88
N GLN A 587 -3.01 3.85 -22.40
CA GLN A 587 -2.08 4.96 -22.23
C GLN A 587 -0.70 4.63 -22.82
N SER A 588 -0.05 5.60 -23.45
CA SER A 588 1.30 5.47 -23.99
C SER A 588 1.98 6.84 -24.10
N GLY A 589 3.30 6.88 -23.96
CA GLY A 589 4.11 8.10 -24.04
C GLY A 589 4.24 8.82 -22.69
N ASN A 590 5.18 9.75 -22.64
CA ASN A 590 5.49 10.55 -21.46
C ASN A 590 4.99 11.98 -21.63
N SER A 591 4.46 12.56 -20.58
CA SER A 591 4.07 13.98 -20.51
C SER A 591 4.62 14.63 -19.24
N ALA A 592 4.63 15.95 -19.18
CA ALA A 592 4.99 16.68 -17.96
C ALA A 592 4.11 16.26 -16.78
N ASP A 593 2.82 16.00 -17.02
CA ASP A 593 1.93 15.56 -15.96
C ASP A 593 2.22 14.11 -15.50
N SER A 594 2.59 13.19 -16.42
CA SER A 594 3.03 11.85 -16.02
C SER A 594 4.33 11.89 -15.20
N ALA A 595 5.27 12.74 -15.60
CA ALA A 595 6.53 12.92 -14.88
C ALA A 595 6.32 13.50 -13.46
N LYS A 596 5.37 14.42 -13.28
CA LYS A 596 4.96 14.93 -11.94
C LYS A 596 4.46 13.83 -10.99
N TRP A 597 4.04 12.69 -11.51
CA TRP A 597 3.59 11.52 -10.74
C TRP A 597 4.65 10.43 -10.64
N GLY A 598 5.86 10.69 -11.14
CA GLY A 598 6.93 9.70 -11.16
C GLY A 598 6.72 8.58 -12.19
N SER A 599 5.74 8.73 -13.06
CA SER A 599 5.37 7.75 -14.10
C SER A 599 6.02 8.16 -15.42
N VAL A 600 7.20 7.63 -15.66
CA VAL A 600 7.91 7.74 -16.96
C VAL A 600 8.29 6.34 -17.41
N THR A 601 8.02 6.05 -18.68
CA THR A 601 8.20 4.71 -19.27
C THR A 601 8.87 4.81 -20.63
N SER A 602 9.32 3.67 -21.18
CA SER A 602 9.78 3.61 -22.56
C SER A 602 8.67 4.03 -23.53
N LEU A 603 9.03 4.72 -24.61
CA LEU A 603 8.09 5.08 -25.69
C LEU A 603 7.54 3.84 -26.44
N THR A 604 8.18 2.70 -26.29
CA THR A 604 7.76 1.41 -26.88
C THR A 604 6.85 0.59 -25.95
N GLN A 605 6.42 1.17 -24.84
CA GLN A 605 5.48 0.58 -23.90
C GLN A 605 4.07 1.17 -24.07
N VAL A 606 3.08 0.29 -24.04
CA VAL A 606 1.66 0.67 -23.99
C VAL A 606 1.04 0.02 -22.77
N ASP A 607 0.45 0.83 -21.90
CA ASP A 607 -0.20 0.40 -20.68
C ASP A 607 -1.73 0.40 -20.86
N TYR A 608 -2.38 -0.64 -20.33
CA TYR A 608 -3.83 -0.73 -20.31
C TYR A 608 -4.30 -0.97 -18.88
N THR A 609 -5.35 -0.25 -18.51
CA THR A 609 -6.16 -0.56 -17.34
C THR A 609 -7.51 -1.08 -17.83
N VAL A 610 -7.80 -2.34 -17.53
CA VAL A 610 -9.06 -2.98 -17.91
C VAL A 610 -9.92 -3.18 -16.68
N MET A 611 -11.06 -2.52 -16.66
CA MET A 611 -12.08 -2.77 -15.64
C MET A 611 -12.92 -3.97 -16.10
N ILE A 612 -13.03 -4.99 -15.25
CA ILE A 612 -13.84 -6.18 -15.52
C ILE A 612 -15.19 -6.10 -14.83
N LYS A 613 -16.20 -6.74 -15.42
CA LYS A 613 -17.58 -6.76 -14.90
C LYS A 613 -17.63 -7.47 -13.56
N GLU A 614 -18.46 -6.99 -12.65
CA GLU A 614 -18.70 -7.62 -11.35
C GLU A 614 -19.06 -9.11 -11.48
N GLY A 615 -18.52 -9.91 -10.57
CA GLY A 615 -18.76 -11.38 -10.56
C GLY A 615 -18.01 -12.16 -11.64
N THR A 616 -17.04 -11.52 -12.30
CA THR A 616 -16.15 -12.20 -13.27
C THR A 616 -14.92 -12.73 -12.56
N ASP A 617 -14.52 -13.96 -12.90
CA ASP A 617 -13.24 -14.51 -12.45
C ASP A 617 -12.09 -13.82 -13.21
N ALA A 618 -11.30 -13.01 -12.48
CA ALA A 618 -10.18 -12.27 -13.04
C ALA A 618 -9.11 -13.19 -13.65
N GLN A 619 -8.89 -14.38 -13.09
CA GLN A 619 -7.90 -15.32 -13.60
C GLN A 619 -8.25 -15.84 -15.00
N VAL A 620 -9.54 -16.09 -15.25
CA VAL A 620 -10.02 -16.50 -16.60
C VAL A 620 -9.74 -15.39 -17.61
N PHE A 621 -9.96 -14.13 -17.25
CA PHE A 621 -9.65 -12.99 -18.11
C PHE A 621 -8.15 -12.85 -18.34
N LEU A 622 -7.33 -12.96 -17.29
CA LEU A 622 -5.87 -12.90 -17.38
C LEU A 622 -5.31 -13.98 -18.31
N ASP A 623 -5.80 -15.21 -18.21
CA ASP A 623 -5.34 -16.32 -19.04
C ASP A 623 -5.74 -16.11 -20.51
N GLN A 624 -6.91 -15.54 -20.78
CA GLN A 624 -7.32 -15.15 -22.12
C GLN A 624 -6.39 -14.06 -22.69
N VAL A 625 -6.10 -13.01 -21.93
CA VAL A 625 -5.18 -11.95 -22.36
C VAL A 625 -3.78 -12.49 -22.62
N ARG A 626 -3.25 -13.34 -21.73
CA ARG A 626 -1.93 -13.97 -21.90
C ARG A 626 -1.86 -14.84 -23.16
N SER A 627 -2.97 -15.46 -23.54
CA SER A 627 -3.04 -16.26 -24.77
C SER A 627 -2.87 -15.41 -26.04
N LEU A 628 -3.16 -14.10 -25.99
CA LEU A 628 -2.96 -13.16 -27.11
C LEU A 628 -1.47 -12.90 -27.41
N GLN A 629 -0.55 -13.27 -26.51
CA GLN A 629 0.91 -13.12 -26.72
C GLN A 629 1.36 -13.68 -28.09
N ALA A 630 0.75 -14.75 -28.56
CA ALA A 630 1.11 -15.37 -29.85
C ALA A 630 0.82 -14.46 -31.06
N SER A 631 -0.10 -13.51 -30.93
CA SER A 631 -0.45 -12.53 -31.97
C SER A 631 0.50 -11.34 -32.03
N TYR A 632 1.25 -11.08 -30.95
CA TYR A 632 2.17 -9.95 -30.83
C TYR A 632 3.62 -10.44 -30.80
N THR A 633 4.06 -10.96 -31.96
CA THR A 633 5.44 -11.45 -32.12
C THR A 633 6.43 -10.31 -31.99
N GLY A 634 7.50 -10.51 -31.22
CA GLY A 634 8.52 -9.48 -30.94
C GLY A 634 8.17 -8.54 -29.81
N ALA A 635 6.95 -8.60 -29.25
CA ALA A 635 6.58 -7.86 -28.03
C ALA A 635 6.45 -8.81 -26.83
N THR A 636 6.52 -8.24 -25.64
CA THR A 636 6.16 -8.90 -24.39
C THR A 636 4.80 -8.39 -23.93
N LEU A 637 3.82 -9.28 -23.83
CA LEU A 637 2.49 -8.99 -23.29
C LEU A 637 2.40 -9.55 -21.87
N THR A 638 2.20 -8.67 -20.89
CA THR A 638 2.00 -9.05 -19.50
C THR A 638 0.62 -8.63 -19.04
N ALA A 639 -0.03 -9.48 -18.24
CA ALA A 639 -1.33 -9.19 -17.65
C ALA A 639 -1.34 -9.63 -16.18
N ASN A 640 -1.65 -8.70 -15.29
CA ASN A 640 -1.65 -8.89 -13.85
C ASN A 640 -2.88 -8.22 -13.24
N GLU A 641 -3.32 -8.74 -12.10
CA GLU A 641 -4.32 -8.05 -11.29
C GLU A 641 -3.76 -6.71 -10.80
N ALA A 642 -4.52 -5.65 -11.00
CA ALA A 642 -4.15 -4.33 -10.50
C ALA A 642 -4.59 -4.19 -9.05
N SER A 643 -3.63 -4.13 -8.12
CA SER A 643 -3.88 -3.82 -6.71
C SER A 643 -3.54 -2.36 -6.43
N MET A 644 -4.38 -1.67 -5.67
CA MET A 644 -4.08 -0.31 -5.20
C MET A 644 -2.93 -0.25 -4.18
N MET A 645 -2.55 -1.39 -3.61
CA MET A 645 -1.41 -1.50 -2.70
C MET A 645 -0.08 -1.77 -3.43
N GLY A 646 -0.05 -1.61 -4.73
CA GLY A 646 1.03 -2.04 -5.62
C GLY A 646 0.76 -3.46 -6.14
N SER A 647 1.35 -3.82 -7.28
CA SER A 647 1.29 -5.19 -7.74
C SER A 647 1.86 -6.08 -6.62
N SER A 648 1.13 -7.10 -6.23
CA SER A 648 1.72 -8.18 -5.44
C SER A 648 2.80 -8.80 -6.33
N SER A 649 4.00 -8.21 -6.28
CA SER A 649 5.13 -8.68 -7.06
C SER A 649 5.38 -10.13 -6.66
N THR A 650 5.08 -11.04 -7.54
CA THR A 650 5.48 -12.43 -7.44
C THR A 650 6.87 -12.64 -8.04
N SER A 651 7.62 -11.54 -8.15
CA SER A 651 8.95 -11.53 -8.75
C SER A 651 10.02 -11.56 -7.67
N GLU A 652 10.98 -12.42 -7.88
CA GLU A 652 12.26 -12.41 -7.19
C GLU A 652 13.31 -11.76 -8.10
N TYR A 653 14.29 -11.09 -7.55
CA TYR A 653 15.35 -10.51 -8.36
C TYR A 653 16.73 -10.67 -7.73
N VAL A 654 17.72 -10.61 -8.61
CA VAL A 654 19.13 -10.62 -8.23
C VAL A 654 19.81 -9.45 -8.92
N ASP A 655 20.31 -8.49 -8.13
CA ASP A 655 21.09 -7.36 -8.62
C ASP A 655 22.59 -7.70 -8.59
N ILE A 656 23.25 -7.53 -9.72
CA ILE A 656 24.69 -7.69 -9.89
C ILE A 656 25.26 -6.28 -10.14
N VAL A 657 26.00 -5.74 -9.18
CA VAL A 657 26.46 -4.36 -9.17
C VAL A 657 27.99 -4.32 -9.29
N GLY A 658 28.51 -3.52 -10.18
CA GLY A 658 29.97 -3.36 -10.37
C GLY A 658 30.32 -2.28 -11.37
N ASN A 659 31.59 -1.85 -11.38
CA ASN A 659 32.06 -0.82 -12.33
C ASN A 659 32.42 -1.42 -13.70
N ASP A 660 32.75 -2.70 -13.76
CA ASP A 660 33.09 -3.40 -15.02
C ASP A 660 31.84 -4.03 -15.60
N VAL A 661 31.26 -3.43 -16.62
CA VAL A 661 30.02 -3.86 -17.28
C VAL A 661 30.20 -5.26 -17.90
N ALA A 662 31.38 -5.60 -18.44
CA ALA A 662 31.62 -6.92 -19.02
C ALA A 662 31.63 -8.01 -17.93
N ALA A 663 32.24 -7.71 -16.78
CA ALA A 663 32.25 -8.62 -15.64
C ALA A 663 30.84 -8.85 -15.07
N ILE A 664 30.02 -7.78 -14.87
CA ILE A 664 28.66 -7.93 -14.36
C ILE A 664 27.75 -8.67 -15.33
N ASN A 665 27.91 -8.49 -16.66
CA ASN A 665 27.14 -9.23 -17.66
C ASN A 665 27.47 -10.73 -17.65
N THR A 666 28.76 -11.09 -17.51
CA THR A 666 29.15 -12.52 -17.42
C THR A 666 28.52 -13.18 -16.19
N ILE A 667 28.54 -12.51 -15.05
CA ILE A 667 27.89 -13.02 -13.82
C ILE A 667 26.37 -13.07 -13.98
N ALA A 668 25.77 -12.08 -14.67
CA ALA A 668 24.32 -12.05 -14.92
C ALA A 668 23.84 -13.25 -15.74
N GLU A 669 24.61 -13.65 -16.78
CA GLU A 669 24.33 -14.88 -17.55
C GLU A 669 24.40 -16.13 -16.68
N GLU A 670 25.41 -16.23 -15.80
CA GLU A 670 25.53 -17.36 -14.87
C GLU A 670 24.35 -17.39 -13.88
N VAL A 671 23.98 -16.23 -13.31
CA VAL A 671 22.84 -16.09 -12.41
C VAL A 671 21.55 -16.48 -13.12
N ALA A 672 21.30 -15.94 -14.33
CA ALA A 672 20.10 -16.23 -15.11
C ALA A 672 19.96 -17.74 -15.40
N ALA A 673 21.06 -18.40 -15.79
CA ALA A 673 21.06 -19.84 -16.04
C ALA A 673 20.74 -20.67 -14.77
N LYS A 674 21.31 -20.29 -13.62
CA LYS A 674 21.04 -20.95 -12.33
C LYS A 674 19.60 -20.73 -11.87
N VAL A 675 19.11 -19.49 -11.94
CA VAL A 675 17.75 -19.12 -11.54
C VAL A 675 16.71 -19.84 -12.42
N LYS A 676 16.94 -19.90 -13.73
CA LYS A 676 16.07 -20.61 -14.67
C LYS A 676 15.95 -22.12 -14.39
N SER A 677 16.94 -22.71 -13.74
CA SER A 677 16.93 -24.14 -13.39
C SER A 677 16.11 -24.47 -12.15
N ILE A 678 15.63 -23.46 -11.41
CA ILE A 678 14.88 -23.67 -10.16
C ILE A 678 13.43 -24.04 -10.48
N GLU A 679 12.93 -25.10 -9.85
CA GLU A 679 11.54 -25.54 -10.01
C GLU A 679 10.55 -24.48 -9.48
N GLY A 680 9.61 -24.07 -10.33
CA GLY A 680 8.59 -23.06 -10.01
C GLY A 680 8.93 -21.66 -10.51
N VAL A 681 10.10 -21.44 -11.11
CA VAL A 681 10.40 -20.24 -11.89
C VAL A 681 9.70 -20.35 -13.24
N GLN A 682 8.86 -19.36 -13.55
CA GLN A 682 8.04 -19.34 -14.77
C GLN A 682 8.77 -18.63 -15.92
N LYS A 683 9.40 -17.49 -15.61
CA LYS A 683 10.14 -16.68 -16.58
C LYS A 683 11.35 -16.04 -15.89
N VAL A 684 12.43 -15.92 -16.63
CA VAL A 684 13.63 -15.15 -16.21
C VAL A 684 13.88 -14.10 -17.28
N SER A 685 14.10 -12.86 -16.87
CA SER A 685 14.42 -11.73 -17.73
C SER A 685 15.58 -10.91 -17.15
N SER A 686 16.29 -10.22 -17.99
CA SER A 686 17.33 -9.26 -17.62
C SER A 686 16.96 -7.85 -18.06
N ASN A 687 17.29 -6.83 -17.25
CA ASN A 687 17.13 -5.43 -17.64
C ASN A 687 18.12 -4.98 -18.73
N MET A 688 19.08 -5.85 -19.14
CA MET A 688 20.07 -5.58 -20.18
C MET A 688 19.80 -6.37 -21.47
N GLU A 689 18.68 -7.09 -21.56
CA GLU A 689 18.34 -7.89 -22.78
C GLU A 689 17.98 -6.99 -23.97
N ASP A 690 17.44 -5.80 -23.70
CA ASP A 690 17.01 -4.88 -24.73
C ASP A 690 18.19 -4.00 -25.19
N THR A 691 18.60 -4.18 -26.44
CA THR A 691 19.69 -3.46 -27.07
C THR A 691 19.19 -2.66 -28.26
N LYS A 692 19.84 -1.54 -28.53
CA LYS A 692 19.53 -0.65 -29.64
C LYS A 692 20.79 -0.39 -30.47
N PRO A 693 20.71 -0.42 -31.81
CA PRO A 693 21.85 -0.08 -32.65
C PRO A 693 22.19 1.41 -32.52
N VAL A 694 23.43 1.70 -32.20
CA VAL A 694 24.00 3.06 -32.16
C VAL A 694 24.84 3.27 -33.42
N PHE A 695 24.43 4.23 -34.25
CA PHE A 695 25.14 4.65 -35.46
C PHE A 695 26.10 5.75 -35.08
N ALA A 696 27.38 5.41 -34.80
CA ALA A 696 28.40 6.34 -34.38
C ALA A 696 29.25 6.79 -35.57
N PHE A 697 29.33 8.09 -35.78
CA PHE A 697 30.25 8.67 -36.77
C PHE A 697 31.57 9.06 -36.11
N LYS A 698 32.63 8.33 -36.39
CA LYS A 698 34.00 8.67 -35.94
C LYS A 698 34.62 9.69 -36.90
N VAL A 699 34.64 10.95 -36.45
CA VAL A 699 35.19 12.07 -37.19
C VAL A 699 36.70 12.12 -36.96
N ASN A 700 37.46 12.29 -38.05
CA ASN A 700 38.91 12.61 -37.94
C ASN A 700 39.05 14.08 -37.52
N PRO A 701 39.60 14.38 -36.33
CA PRO A 701 39.68 15.75 -35.83
C PRO A 701 40.66 16.64 -36.64
N ALA A 702 41.52 16.04 -37.47
CA ALA A 702 42.40 16.76 -38.35
C ALA A 702 41.69 17.25 -39.64
N GLU A 703 40.57 16.65 -40.01
CA GLU A 703 39.84 16.91 -41.26
C GLU A 703 38.57 17.70 -41.06
N ALA A 704 37.93 17.52 -39.91
CA ALA A 704 36.66 18.19 -39.64
C ALA A 704 36.41 18.40 -38.14
N ASN A 705 35.58 19.40 -37.82
CA ASN A 705 35.12 19.67 -36.45
C ASN A 705 33.89 18.80 -36.11
N ALA A 706 34.05 17.87 -35.18
CA ALA A 706 32.99 16.95 -34.79
C ALA A 706 31.76 17.68 -34.21
N GLN A 707 31.96 18.81 -33.52
CA GLN A 707 30.85 19.59 -32.95
C GLN A 707 30.02 20.26 -34.06
N GLU A 708 30.66 20.80 -35.09
CA GLU A 708 29.96 21.38 -36.24
C GLU A 708 29.16 20.30 -37.01
N ILE A 709 29.77 19.11 -37.20
CA ILE A 709 29.11 17.99 -37.85
C ILE A 709 27.90 17.55 -37.01
N SER A 710 28.04 17.40 -35.69
CA SER A 710 26.97 17.03 -34.79
C SER A 710 25.80 18.01 -34.86
N MET A 711 26.08 19.34 -34.84
CA MET A 711 25.03 20.35 -34.97
C MET A 711 24.30 20.27 -36.31
N GLN A 712 25.07 20.05 -37.42
CA GLN A 712 24.48 19.93 -38.76
C GLN A 712 23.60 18.66 -38.86
N LEU A 713 24.13 17.53 -38.42
CA LEU A 713 23.36 16.27 -38.42
C LEU A 713 22.14 16.35 -37.52
N GLY A 714 22.27 16.95 -36.34
CA GLY A 714 21.14 17.19 -35.45
C GLY A 714 20.02 18.00 -36.08
N ALA A 715 20.39 19.09 -36.78
CA ALA A 715 19.44 19.93 -37.51
C ALA A 715 18.82 19.25 -38.75
N MET A 716 19.50 18.25 -39.32
CA MET A 716 19.02 17.55 -40.52
C MET A 716 18.12 16.34 -40.17
N LEU A 717 18.44 15.62 -39.07
CA LEU A 717 17.83 14.35 -38.70
C LEU A 717 16.80 14.49 -37.58
N ASN A 718 16.91 15.52 -36.75
CA ASN A 718 15.98 15.70 -35.61
C ASN A 718 15.04 16.88 -35.84
N PRO A 719 13.85 16.85 -35.23
CA PRO A 719 13.00 18.02 -35.15
C PRO A 719 13.70 19.11 -34.31
N VAL A 720 13.72 20.33 -34.82
CA VAL A 720 14.36 21.47 -34.13
C VAL A 720 13.32 22.45 -33.66
N PRO A 721 13.21 22.73 -32.34
CA PRO A 721 12.32 23.75 -31.83
C PRO A 721 12.79 25.15 -32.28
N LEU A 722 11.88 25.92 -32.85
CA LEU A 722 12.11 27.26 -33.36
C LEU A 722 11.56 28.36 -32.47
N GLY A 723 10.98 28.00 -31.32
CA GLY A 723 10.28 28.91 -30.43
C GLY A 723 8.76 28.68 -30.40
N GLN A 724 8.00 29.66 -29.94
CA GLN A 724 6.55 29.59 -29.87
C GLN A 724 5.93 30.74 -30.68
N ILE A 725 4.76 30.50 -31.27
CA ILE A 725 3.92 31.54 -31.87
C ILE A 725 2.57 31.54 -31.18
N GLU A 726 1.90 32.65 -31.28
CA GLU A 726 0.52 32.73 -30.81
C GLU A 726 -0.42 32.23 -31.93
N LEU A 727 -1.06 31.10 -31.73
CA LEU A 727 -2.00 30.53 -32.68
C LEU A 727 -3.42 30.70 -32.09
N ASP A 728 -4.21 31.65 -32.66
CA ASP A 728 -5.55 31.95 -32.21
C ASP A 728 -5.66 32.22 -30.69
N GLY A 729 -4.69 32.96 -30.14
CA GLY A 729 -4.65 33.33 -28.72
C GLY A 729 -4.04 32.32 -27.77
N SER A 730 -3.49 31.21 -28.29
CA SER A 730 -2.79 30.19 -27.49
C SER A 730 -1.35 30.00 -27.98
N PRO A 731 -0.37 29.77 -27.10
CA PRO A 731 1.00 29.50 -27.48
C PRO A 731 1.09 28.13 -28.17
N ALA A 732 1.61 28.12 -29.39
CA ALA A 732 1.91 26.92 -30.16
C ALA A 732 3.41 26.82 -30.44
N GLY A 733 4.02 25.68 -30.16
CA GLY A 733 5.41 25.41 -30.48
C GLY A 733 5.62 25.36 -31.98
N VAL A 734 6.68 26.02 -32.47
CA VAL A 734 7.09 25.93 -33.88
C VAL A 734 8.24 24.94 -33.96
N ILE A 735 8.07 23.89 -34.76
CA ILE A 735 9.06 22.83 -34.94
C ILE A 735 9.44 22.74 -36.40
N LEU A 736 10.75 22.78 -36.67
CA LEU A 736 11.29 22.41 -37.95
C LEU A 736 11.36 20.88 -38.04
N GLU A 737 10.63 20.29 -38.98
CA GLU A 737 10.73 18.84 -39.25
C GLU A 737 12.10 18.42 -39.75
N PRO A 738 12.55 17.18 -39.52
CA PRO A 738 13.77 16.65 -40.10
C PRO A 738 13.79 16.87 -41.61
N VAL A 739 14.90 17.42 -42.09
CA VAL A 739 15.06 17.72 -43.53
C VAL A 739 15.27 16.46 -44.34
N ILE A 740 15.87 15.45 -43.74
CA ILE A 740 16.21 14.16 -44.32
C ILE A 740 15.64 13.07 -43.44
N GLN A 741 14.90 12.16 -44.03
CA GLN A 741 14.52 10.88 -43.41
C GLN A 741 15.49 9.84 -43.98
N ALA A 742 16.44 9.41 -43.18
CA ALA A 742 17.38 8.35 -43.57
C ALA A 742 16.68 6.99 -43.35
N GLU A 743 16.40 6.28 -44.45
CA GLU A 743 15.77 4.94 -44.39
C GLU A 743 16.83 3.82 -44.39
N SER A 744 18.10 4.16 -44.66
CA SER A 744 19.20 3.22 -44.72
C SER A 744 20.52 3.82 -44.20
N GLN A 745 21.46 2.94 -43.79
CA GLN A 745 22.83 3.37 -43.47
C GLN A 745 23.53 4.10 -44.63
N GLU A 746 23.18 3.77 -45.86
CA GLU A 746 23.75 4.40 -47.04
C GLU A 746 23.25 5.85 -47.19
N ASP A 747 21.99 6.13 -46.81
CA ASP A 747 21.46 7.49 -46.79
C ASP A 747 22.22 8.35 -45.76
N LEU A 748 22.52 7.80 -44.57
CA LEU A 748 23.33 8.46 -43.56
C LEU A 748 24.74 8.79 -44.05
N LYS A 749 25.42 7.84 -44.70
CA LYS A 749 26.77 8.03 -45.23
C LYS A 749 26.85 9.08 -46.35
N ASN A 750 25.79 9.16 -47.17
CA ASN A 750 25.71 10.05 -48.33
C ASN A 750 25.16 11.43 -47.97
N MET A 751 24.81 11.67 -46.71
CA MET A 751 24.40 13.01 -46.28
C MET A 751 25.48 14.05 -46.56
N THR A 752 25.08 15.17 -47.18
CA THR A 752 26.02 16.26 -47.47
C THR A 752 26.12 17.21 -46.29
N ILE A 753 27.30 17.37 -45.75
CA ILE A 753 27.61 18.30 -44.66
C ILE A 753 28.53 19.41 -45.17
N MET A 754 28.46 20.57 -44.51
CA MET A 754 29.35 21.69 -44.80
C MET A 754 30.63 21.56 -43.97
N THR A 755 31.77 21.54 -44.64
CA THR A 755 33.09 21.53 -44.03
C THR A 755 33.88 22.78 -44.42
N ALA A 756 35.03 23.01 -43.82
CA ALA A 756 35.93 24.11 -44.25
C ALA A 756 36.36 24.00 -45.70
N ALA A 757 36.33 22.79 -46.28
CA ALA A 757 36.64 22.53 -47.71
C ALA A 757 35.43 22.66 -48.64
N GLY A 758 34.24 23.00 -48.10
CA GLY A 758 32.96 23.05 -48.81
C GLY A 758 32.05 21.86 -48.54
N PRO A 759 30.95 21.72 -49.32
CA PRO A 759 29.99 20.61 -49.13
C PRO A 759 30.63 19.27 -49.50
N GLN A 760 30.58 18.29 -48.55
CA GLN A 760 31.13 16.95 -48.73
C GLN A 760 30.17 15.90 -48.19
N PRO A 761 30.14 14.68 -48.76
CA PRO A 761 29.43 13.57 -48.17
C PRO A 761 30.05 13.23 -46.82
N LEU A 762 29.19 12.89 -45.84
CA LEU A 762 29.60 12.54 -44.47
C LEU A 762 30.61 11.37 -44.45
N SER A 763 30.49 10.41 -45.37
CA SER A 763 31.42 9.27 -45.54
C SER A 763 32.86 9.67 -45.88
N GLN A 764 33.11 10.91 -46.33
CA GLN A 764 34.48 11.39 -46.62
C GLN A 764 35.19 11.96 -45.39
N VAL A 765 34.44 12.38 -44.36
CA VAL A 765 35.00 13.05 -43.17
C VAL A 765 34.75 12.27 -41.88
N ALA A 766 33.90 11.25 -41.91
CA ALA A 766 33.57 10.41 -40.77
C ALA A 766 33.35 8.95 -41.19
N ALA A 767 33.85 8.03 -40.38
CA ALA A 767 33.58 6.58 -40.53
C ALA A 767 32.34 6.19 -39.71
N LEU A 768 31.37 5.54 -40.34
CA LEU A 768 30.22 5.00 -39.66
C LEU A 768 30.56 3.66 -39.01
N GLU A 769 30.41 3.56 -37.72
CA GLU A 769 30.49 2.34 -36.92
C GLU A 769 29.09 2.06 -36.31
N VAL A 770 28.66 0.84 -36.40
CA VAL A 770 27.39 0.43 -35.80
C VAL A 770 27.68 -0.56 -34.66
N THR A 771 27.22 -0.25 -33.47
CA THR A 771 27.40 -1.06 -32.27
C THR A 771 26.07 -1.19 -31.57
N ASP A 772 25.73 -2.41 -31.11
CA ASP A 772 24.58 -2.59 -30.25
C ASP A 772 24.95 -2.15 -28.84
N GLN A 773 24.12 -1.27 -28.26
CA GLN A 773 24.26 -0.80 -26.89
C GLN A 773 22.96 -1.05 -26.12
N PRO A 774 23.02 -1.18 -24.78
CA PRO A 774 21.82 -1.27 -23.98
C PRO A 774 20.89 -0.07 -24.26
N ALA A 775 19.62 -0.35 -24.48
CA ALA A 775 18.60 0.66 -24.77
C ALA A 775 18.27 1.54 -23.55
N MET A 776 18.49 1.02 -22.37
CA MET A 776 18.36 1.73 -21.10
C MET A 776 19.59 1.48 -20.22
N LEU A 777 19.96 2.46 -19.41
CA LEU A 777 21.10 2.39 -18.50
C LEU A 777 20.61 2.45 -17.07
N TYR A 778 21.14 1.57 -16.23
CA TYR A 778 20.70 1.38 -14.86
C TYR A 778 21.86 1.52 -13.89
N HIS A 779 21.65 2.33 -12.82
CA HIS A 779 22.62 2.42 -11.73
C HIS A 779 22.00 2.09 -10.38
N LYS A 780 22.82 1.51 -9.52
CA LYS A 780 22.55 1.30 -8.09
C LYS A 780 23.67 1.94 -7.29
N ASP A 781 23.33 2.96 -6.49
CA ASP A 781 24.28 3.79 -5.74
C ASP A 781 25.42 4.36 -6.61
N GLY A 782 25.05 4.84 -7.79
CA GLY A 782 25.97 5.45 -8.77
C GLY A 782 26.85 4.46 -9.54
N LYS A 783 26.62 3.16 -9.42
CA LYS A 783 27.34 2.11 -10.17
C LYS A 783 26.40 1.38 -11.12
N PRO A 784 26.86 1.02 -12.32
CA PRO A 784 26.10 0.15 -13.20
C PRO A 784 25.67 -1.15 -12.51
N TYR A 785 24.46 -1.61 -12.79
CA TYR A 785 23.98 -2.90 -12.32
C TYR A 785 23.12 -3.63 -13.36
N VAL A 786 23.16 -4.95 -13.27
CA VAL A 786 22.26 -5.83 -14.01
C VAL A 786 21.29 -6.48 -13.03
N ARG A 787 19.99 -6.43 -13.33
CA ARG A 787 18.94 -7.12 -12.57
C ARG A 787 18.44 -8.32 -13.34
N ILE A 788 18.55 -9.49 -12.75
CA ILE A 788 17.90 -10.71 -13.22
C ILE A 788 16.60 -10.84 -12.44
N THR A 789 15.48 -10.75 -13.13
CA THR A 789 14.14 -10.89 -12.55
C THR A 789 13.57 -12.26 -12.87
N ALA A 790 13.07 -12.96 -11.86
CA ALA A 790 12.38 -14.22 -11.97
C ALA A 790 10.92 -14.06 -11.60
N GLU A 791 10.01 -14.32 -12.54
CA GLU A 791 8.59 -14.50 -12.23
C GLU A 791 8.39 -15.91 -11.66
N VAL A 792 7.78 -15.98 -10.47
CA VAL A 792 7.70 -17.24 -9.73
C VAL A 792 6.24 -17.60 -9.40
N ASP A 793 6.00 -18.89 -9.13
CA ASP A 793 4.69 -19.35 -8.65
C ASP A 793 4.30 -18.62 -7.36
N PRO A 794 3.18 -17.86 -7.32
CA PRO A 794 2.72 -17.12 -6.16
C PRO A 794 2.63 -17.93 -4.87
N LYS A 795 2.35 -19.23 -5.01
CA LYS A 795 2.21 -20.16 -3.88
C LYS A 795 3.55 -20.65 -3.33
N LYS A 796 4.66 -20.42 -4.05
CA LYS A 796 6.00 -20.95 -3.70
C LYS A 796 7.04 -19.84 -3.53
N VAL A 797 6.67 -18.55 -3.54
CA VAL A 797 7.57 -17.39 -3.53
C VAL A 797 8.69 -17.52 -2.50
N SER A 798 8.36 -17.75 -1.22
CA SER A 798 9.37 -17.84 -0.15
C SER A 798 10.34 -19.03 -0.32
N ALA A 799 9.87 -20.16 -0.87
CA ALA A 799 10.74 -21.33 -1.09
C ALA A 799 11.68 -21.07 -2.26
N ILE A 800 11.15 -20.51 -3.35
CA ILE A 800 11.93 -20.19 -4.56
C ILE A 800 12.95 -19.09 -4.24
N GLY A 801 12.57 -18.05 -3.49
CA GLY A 801 13.51 -16.99 -3.07
C GLY A 801 14.67 -17.53 -2.21
N ALA A 802 14.39 -18.49 -1.32
CA ALA A 802 15.42 -19.16 -0.55
C ALA A 802 16.36 -20.00 -1.44
N ASP A 803 15.81 -20.68 -2.47
CA ASP A 803 16.60 -21.46 -3.42
C ASP A 803 17.42 -20.54 -4.34
N ILE A 804 16.87 -19.41 -4.80
CA ILE A 804 17.62 -18.38 -5.55
C ILE A 804 18.80 -17.91 -4.71
N LYS A 805 18.57 -17.50 -3.46
CA LYS A 805 19.64 -17.06 -2.56
C LYS A 805 20.72 -18.12 -2.39
N LYS A 806 20.33 -19.37 -2.16
CA LYS A 806 21.28 -20.48 -2.00
C LYS A 806 22.11 -20.73 -3.26
N GLN A 807 21.51 -20.63 -4.45
CA GLN A 807 22.21 -20.81 -5.73
C GLN A 807 23.16 -19.64 -6.03
N THR A 808 22.76 -18.42 -5.64
CA THR A 808 23.54 -17.20 -5.88
C THR A 808 24.67 -17.03 -4.86
N ASP A 809 24.49 -17.43 -3.59
CA ASP A 809 25.54 -17.41 -2.55
C ASP A 809 26.74 -18.31 -2.93
N GLY A 810 26.56 -19.29 -3.83
CA GLY A 810 27.61 -20.17 -4.33
C GLY A 810 28.40 -19.66 -5.54
N ILE A 811 28.14 -18.44 -6.03
CA ILE A 811 28.81 -17.86 -7.20
C ILE A 811 30.09 -17.17 -6.76
N THR A 812 31.21 -17.44 -7.45
CA THR A 812 32.48 -16.75 -7.22
C THR A 812 32.46 -15.40 -7.93
N LEU A 813 32.49 -14.32 -7.16
CA LEU A 813 32.42 -12.97 -7.69
C LEU A 813 33.82 -12.41 -7.99
N PRO A 814 34.02 -11.73 -9.13
CA PRO A 814 35.20 -10.93 -9.41
C PRO A 814 35.37 -9.77 -8.42
N ASP A 815 36.61 -9.25 -8.30
CA ASP A 815 36.89 -8.08 -7.46
C ASP A 815 36.03 -6.87 -7.88
N GLY A 816 35.36 -6.27 -6.91
CA GLY A 816 34.51 -5.08 -7.15
C GLY A 816 33.10 -5.36 -7.64
N VAL A 817 32.72 -6.64 -7.84
CA VAL A 817 31.35 -7.04 -8.14
C VAL A 817 30.65 -7.48 -6.85
N THR A 818 29.44 -7.01 -6.64
CA THR A 818 28.59 -7.41 -5.52
C THR A 818 27.26 -7.97 -6.03
N LEU A 819 26.71 -8.92 -5.30
CA LEU A 819 25.45 -9.58 -5.62
C LEU A 819 24.47 -9.38 -4.49
N PHE A 820 23.26 -9.00 -4.83
CA PHE A 820 22.17 -8.80 -3.88
C PHE A 820 20.92 -9.52 -4.39
N ALA A 821 20.42 -10.48 -3.63
CA ALA A 821 19.15 -11.14 -3.90
C ALA A 821 18.03 -10.47 -3.09
N GLY A 822 16.98 -10.05 -3.77
CA GLY A 822 15.83 -9.36 -3.20
C GLY A 822 14.55 -9.78 -3.90
N GLY A 823 13.45 -9.15 -3.57
CA GLY A 823 12.13 -9.42 -4.13
C GLY A 823 11.11 -9.76 -3.07
N ALA A 824 9.98 -10.26 -3.49
CA ALA A 824 8.82 -10.52 -2.63
C ALA A 824 9.15 -11.39 -1.40
N SER A 825 10.03 -12.36 -1.54
CA SER A 825 10.44 -13.23 -0.42
C SER A 825 11.30 -12.51 0.62
N ALA A 826 12.18 -11.60 0.19
CA ALA A 826 13.06 -10.84 1.07
C ALA A 826 12.26 -9.79 1.86
N ASP A 827 11.36 -9.07 1.19
CA ASP A 827 10.46 -8.09 1.82
C ASP A 827 9.55 -8.78 2.84
N GLN A 828 8.96 -9.90 2.45
CA GLN A 828 8.13 -10.73 3.32
C GLN A 828 8.91 -11.21 4.56
N ALA A 829 10.16 -11.67 4.40
CA ALA A 829 11.00 -12.10 5.51
C ALA A 829 11.33 -10.93 6.46
N GLY A 830 11.55 -9.74 5.95
CA GLY A 830 11.74 -8.51 6.74
C GLY A 830 10.52 -8.19 7.61
N ASP A 831 9.33 -8.13 7.00
CA ASP A 831 8.07 -7.87 7.69
C ASP A 831 7.74 -8.93 8.75
N PHE A 832 7.94 -10.22 8.42
CA PHE A 832 7.81 -11.32 9.39
C PHE A 832 8.79 -11.20 10.56
N GLY A 833 10.02 -10.73 10.30
CA GLY A 833 11.03 -10.48 11.33
C GLY A 833 10.59 -9.38 12.31
N ASP A 834 10.12 -8.25 11.81
CA ASP A 834 9.65 -7.10 12.60
C ASP A 834 8.40 -7.45 13.41
N LEU A 835 7.43 -8.15 12.80
CA LEU A 835 6.26 -8.65 13.52
C LEU A 835 6.61 -9.71 14.56
N GLY A 836 7.55 -10.59 14.27
CA GLY A 836 8.08 -11.59 15.23
C GLY A 836 8.73 -10.93 16.44
N MET A 837 9.55 -9.91 16.24
CA MET A 837 10.16 -9.11 17.31
C MET A 837 9.08 -8.38 18.12
N THR A 838 8.10 -7.79 17.47
CA THR A 838 6.97 -7.13 18.11
C THR A 838 6.17 -8.12 18.98
N ALA A 839 5.95 -9.34 18.49
CA ALA A 839 5.31 -10.41 19.26
C ALA A 839 6.11 -10.79 20.50
N LEU A 840 7.43 -10.93 20.40
CA LEU A 840 8.29 -11.23 21.54
C LEU A 840 8.26 -10.14 22.60
N ILE A 841 8.33 -8.86 22.19
CA ILE A 841 8.21 -7.71 23.11
C ILE A 841 6.84 -7.72 23.77
N SER A 842 5.77 -7.96 23.02
CA SER A 842 4.39 -8.08 23.52
C SER A 842 4.24 -9.17 24.56
N ILE A 843 4.77 -10.36 24.29
CA ILE A 843 4.80 -11.49 25.25
C ILE A 843 5.55 -11.10 26.53
N GLY A 844 6.68 -10.41 26.41
CA GLY A 844 7.45 -9.91 27.54
C GLY A 844 6.67 -8.90 28.39
N LEU A 845 5.99 -7.94 27.76
CA LEU A 845 5.16 -6.93 28.44
C LEU A 845 3.96 -7.57 29.15
N VAL A 846 3.26 -8.50 28.48
CA VAL A 846 2.17 -9.28 29.07
C VAL A 846 2.66 -10.02 30.31
N TYR A 847 3.78 -10.72 30.22
CA TYR A 847 4.38 -11.41 31.36
C TYR A 847 4.70 -10.46 32.51
N LEU A 848 5.28 -9.29 32.21
CA LEU A 848 5.60 -8.26 33.21
C LEU A 848 4.35 -7.76 33.94
N ILE A 849 3.29 -7.39 33.20
CA ILE A 849 2.01 -6.94 33.77
C ILE A 849 1.41 -8.02 34.67
N MET A 850 1.50 -9.27 34.24
CA MET A 850 1.02 -10.40 35.01
C MET A 850 1.83 -10.63 36.29
N VAL A 851 3.15 -10.49 36.25
CA VAL A 851 4.02 -10.57 37.44
C VAL A 851 3.66 -9.47 38.43
N LEU A 852 3.44 -8.23 37.97
CA LEU A 852 3.00 -7.10 38.79
C LEU A 852 1.63 -7.36 39.44
N THR A 853 0.70 -7.96 38.66
CA THR A 853 -0.65 -8.27 39.13
C THR A 853 -0.68 -9.39 40.17
N PHE A 854 -0.04 -10.52 39.85
CA PHE A 854 -0.07 -11.71 40.69
C PHE A 854 1.00 -11.72 41.80
N LYS A 855 1.98 -10.81 41.72
CA LYS A 855 3.13 -10.72 42.67
C LYS A 855 3.88 -12.06 42.83
N THR A 856 4.01 -12.83 41.76
CA THR A 856 4.70 -14.09 41.67
C THR A 856 5.11 -14.34 40.22
N LEU A 857 6.27 -15.01 40.04
CA LEU A 857 6.74 -15.39 38.72
C LEU A 857 6.09 -16.67 38.17
N ARG A 858 5.63 -17.58 39.06
CA ARG A 858 5.13 -18.92 38.70
C ARG A 858 3.72 -18.87 38.09
N ALA A 859 2.82 -18.10 38.67
CA ALA A 859 1.46 -18.00 38.17
C ALA A 859 1.41 -17.39 36.75
N PRO A 860 2.07 -16.25 36.44
CA PRO A 860 2.20 -15.76 35.08
C PRO A 860 2.82 -16.78 34.11
N LEU A 861 3.86 -17.50 34.53
CA LEU A 861 4.45 -18.53 33.71
C LEU A 861 3.43 -19.63 33.32
N ALA A 862 2.59 -20.08 34.26
CA ALA A 862 1.52 -21.04 33.94
C ALA A 862 0.54 -20.48 32.92
N ILE A 863 0.19 -19.19 33.00
CA ILE A 863 -0.71 -18.50 32.06
C ILE A 863 -0.09 -18.44 30.67
N MET A 864 1.21 -18.13 30.56
CA MET A 864 1.89 -18.01 29.27
C MET A 864 1.88 -19.32 28.45
N PHE A 865 1.77 -20.47 29.10
CA PHE A 865 1.61 -21.75 28.39
C PHE A 865 0.30 -21.86 27.59
N SER A 866 -0.65 -20.95 27.77
CA SER A 866 -1.84 -20.88 26.90
C SER A 866 -1.52 -20.39 25.48
N LEU A 867 -0.41 -19.67 25.27
CA LEU A 867 -0.02 -19.14 23.96
C LEU A 867 0.38 -20.25 22.97
N PRO A 868 1.28 -21.19 23.31
CA PRO A 868 1.57 -22.34 22.45
C PRO A 868 0.31 -23.15 22.10
N LEU A 869 -0.65 -23.23 23.03
CA LEU A 869 -1.90 -23.96 22.79
C LEU A 869 -2.80 -23.25 21.77
N ALA A 870 -2.77 -21.91 21.75
CA ALA A 870 -3.44 -21.13 20.72
C ALA A 870 -2.81 -21.32 19.34
N ALA A 871 -1.47 -21.35 19.27
CA ALA A 871 -0.77 -21.59 18.01
C ALA A 871 -1.15 -22.92 17.36
N ILE A 872 -1.33 -24.00 18.17
CA ILE A 872 -1.83 -25.29 17.68
C ILE A 872 -3.18 -25.10 16.96
N GLY A 873 -4.12 -24.39 17.59
CA GLY A 873 -5.45 -24.20 17.03
C GLY A 873 -5.46 -23.34 15.78
N ALA A 874 -4.68 -22.28 15.76
CA ALA A 874 -4.55 -21.38 14.61
C ALA A 874 -4.01 -22.16 13.38
N ILE A 875 -2.93 -22.90 13.56
CA ILE A 875 -2.32 -23.70 12.47
C ILE A 875 -3.27 -24.79 11.97
N VAL A 876 -3.91 -25.53 12.90
CA VAL A 876 -4.89 -26.57 12.52
C VAL A 876 -6.06 -25.98 11.75
N ALA A 877 -6.55 -24.80 12.14
CA ALA A 877 -7.65 -24.15 11.43
C ALA A 877 -7.24 -23.71 10.02
N LEU A 878 -6.03 -23.17 9.83
CA LEU A 878 -5.47 -22.85 8.50
C LEU A 878 -5.36 -24.11 7.63
N ILE A 879 -4.90 -25.23 8.18
CA ILE A 879 -4.82 -26.51 7.45
C ILE A 879 -6.19 -27.00 7.02
N ILE A 880 -7.19 -26.96 7.93
CA ILE A 880 -8.55 -27.43 7.65
C ILE A 880 -9.25 -26.55 6.61
N SER A 881 -9.05 -25.23 6.69
CA SER A 881 -9.67 -24.29 5.74
C SER A 881 -9.01 -24.28 4.37
N GLY A 882 -7.76 -24.76 4.26
CA GLY A 882 -6.96 -24.68 3.04
C GLY A 882 -6.50 -23.27 2.68
N VAL A 883 -6.76 -22.29 3.56
CA VAL A 883 -6.36 -20.88 3.36
C VAL A 883 -4.87 -20.74 3.68
N THR A 884 -4.14 -20.16 2.74
CA THR A 884 -2.70 -19.89 2.92
C THR A 884 -2.49 -18.75 3.92
N PRO A 885 -1.55 -18.87 4.87
CA PRO A 885 -1.26 -17.81 5.82
C PRO A 885 -0.66 -16.60 5.10
N ASP A 886 -1.34 -15.48 5.20
CA ASP A 886 -0.95 -14.17 4.70
C ASP A 886 -0.50 -13.22 5.84
N PHE A 887 -0.22 -11.98 5.50
CA PHE A 887 0.15 -10.93 6.45
C PHE A 887 -0.96 -10.69 7.52
N THR A 888 -2.23 -10.84 7.16
CA THR A 888 -3.36 -10.65 8.09
C THR A 888 -3.51 -11.80 9.07
N ALA A 889 -3.08 -13.01 8.71
CA ALA A 889 -3.00 -14.15 9.62
C ALA A 889 -2.05 -13.86 10.81
N LEU A 890 -0.97 -13.10 10.57
CA LEU A 890 -0.05 -12.67 11.63
C LEU A 890 -0.69 -11.68 12.59
N PHE A 891 -1.54 -10.76 12.09
CA PHE A 891 -2.32 -9.90 12.97
C PHE A 891 -3.25 -10.70 13.85
N GLY A 892 -3.90 -11.72 13.27
CA GLY A 892 -4.67 -12.68 14.04
C GLY A 892 -3.85 -13.38 15.13
N ALA A 893 -2.63 -13.78 14.82
CA ALA A 893 -1.71 -14.40 15.78
C ALA A 893 -1.26 -13.46 16.89
N LEU A 894 -0.90 -12.20 16.56
CA LEU A 894 -0.60 -11.16 17.55
C LEU A 894 -1.79 -10.90 18.46
N MET A 895 -2.98 -10.81 17.90
CA MET A 895 -4.20 -10.59 18.64
C MET A 895 -4.51 -11.76 19.60
N LEU A 896 -4.24 -12.99 19.17
CA LEU A 896 -4.41 -14.19 20.02
C LEU A 896 -3.56 -14.12 21.30
N ILE A 897 -2.36 -13.51 21.28
CA ILE A 897 -1.52 -13.32 22.46
C ILE A 897 -2.30 -12.58 23.54
N GLY A 898 -3.05 -11.54 23.19
CA GLY A 898 -3.87 -10.79 24.14
C GLY A 898 -5.13 -11.52 24.58
N ILE A 899 -5.84 -12.17 23.65
CA ILE A 899 -7.15 -12.77 23.90
C ILE A 899 -7.03 -14.03 24.75
N VAL A 900 -6.11 -14.92 24.41
CA VAL A 900 -6.02 -16.25 25.04
C VAL A 900 -5.56 -16.18 26.50
N VAL A 901 -4.67 -15.22 26.77
CA VAL A 901 -4.16 -14.95 28.12
C VAL A 901 -5.29 -14.60 29.09
N THR A 902 -6.37 -13.92 28.60
CA THR A 902 -7.47 -13.46 29.47
C THR A 902 -8.21 -14.62 30.15
N ASN A 903 -8.49 -15.69 29.42
CA ASN A 903 -9.17 -16.89 29.97
C ASN A 903 -8.32 -17.56 31.05
N ALA A 904 -7.01 -17.67 30.83
CA ALA A 904 -6.09 -18.24 31.81
C ALA A 904 -5.93 -17.35 33.06
N VAL A 905 -5.95 -16.01 32.88
CA VAL A 905 -5.89 -15.05 34.02
C VAL A 905 -7.08 -15.20 34.96
N VAL A 906 -8.29 -15.23 34.40
CA VAL A 906 -9.52 -15.36 35.19
C VAL A 906 -9.54 -16.69 35.97
N LEU A 907 -9.05 -17.76 35.36
CA LEU A 907 -8.93 -19.08 36.01
C LEU A 907 -7.88 -19.05 37.14
N ILE A 908 -6.68 -18.60 36.88
CA ILE A 908 -5.56 -18.57 37.84
C ILE A 908 -5.83 -17.60 38.99
N ASP A 909 -6.50 -16.46 38.74
CA ASP A 909 -6.91 -15.53 39.81
C ASP A 909 -7.87 -16.21 40.78
N ARG A 910 -8.84 -17.00 40.28
CA ARG A 910 -9.75 -17.78 41.13
C ARG A 910 -9.04 -18.88 41.92
N ILE A 911 -8.12 -19.63 41.27
CA ILE A 911 -7.30 -20.63 41.99
C ILE A 911 -6.55 -19.99 43.14
N LYS A 912 -5.93 -18.82 42.89
CA LYS A 912 -5.15 -18.11 43.90
C LYS A 912 -5.97 -17.53 45.03
N GLN A 913 -7.23 -17.10 44.77
CA GLN A 913 -8.16 -16.68 45.81
C GLN A 913 -8.52 -17.87 46.72
N ASN A 914 -8.75 -19.05 46.14
CA ASN A 914 -9.14 -20.25 46.87
C ASN A 914 -7.97 -20.85 47.68
N GLU A 915 -6.72 -20.72 47.23
CA GLU A 915 -5.53 -21.19 47.98
C GLU A 915 -5.39 -20.61 49.40
N ALA A 916 -6.11 -19.52 49.72
CA ALA A 916 -6.15 -18.96 51.03
C ALA A 916 -6.89 -19.86 52.05
N HIS A 917 -7.79 -20.75 51.54
CA HIS A 917 -8.74 -21.51 52.37
C HIS A 917 -8.76 -23.01 52.07
N MET A 918 -8.19 -23.43 50.93
CA MET A 918 -8.22 -24.82 50.44
C MET A 918 -6.83 -25.30 50.02
N SER A 919 -6.65 -26.62 49.88
CA SER A 919 -5.46 -27.17 49.27
C SER A 919 -5.33 -26.76 47.79
N ILE A 920 -4.11 -26.79 47.25
CA ILE A 920 -3.87 -26.41 45.84
C ILE A 920 -4.76 -27.22 44.88
N ARG A 921 -4.87 -28.53 45.08
CA ARG A 921 -5.66 -29.42 44.22
C ARG A 921 -7.15 -29.12 44.32
N GLU A 922 -7.70 -28.97 45.53
CA GLU A 922 -9.10 -28.57 45.72
C GLU A 922 -9.37 -27.19 45.15
N SER A 923 -8.42 -26.24 45.33
CA SER A 923 -8.51 -24.88 44.72
C SER A 923 -8.58 -24.94 43.21
N ILE A 924 -7.81 -25.84 42.58
CA ILE A 924 -7.82 -26.03 41.11
C ILE A 924 -9.18 -26.60 40.66
N LEU A 925 -9.65 -27.66 41.31
CA LEU A 925 -10.92 -28.35 40.94
C LEU A 925 -12.13 -27.42 41.11
N GLU A 926 -12.22 -26.68 42.23
CA GLU A 926 -13.31 -25.73 42.47
C GLU A 926 -13.22 -24.54 41.46
N ALA A 927 -12.06 -23.94 41.31
CA ALA A 927 -11.92 -22.80 40.45
C ALA A 927 -12.24 -23.15 38.98
N THR A 928 -11.72 -24.28 38.48
CA THR A 928 -11.96 -24.70 37.11
C THR A 928 -13.42 -25.08 36.88
N GLY A 929 -14.05 -25.80 37.84
CA GLY A 929 -15.46 -26.16 37.76
C GLY A 929 -16.37 -24.95 37.74
N THR A 930 -16.08 -23.92 38.55
CA THR A 930 -16.91 -22.69 38.63
C THR A 930 -16.67 -21.72 37.49
N ARG A 931 -15.44 -21.69 36.95
CA ARG A 931 -15.07 -20.77 35.86
C ARG A 931 -15.21 -21.35 34.44
N MET A 932 -15.47 -22.67 34.31
CA MET A 932 -15.67 -23.31 32.99
C MET A 932 -16.74 -22.60 32.15
N ARG A 933 -17.92 -22.36 32.77
CA ARG A 933 -19.07 -21.76 32.07
C ARG A 933 -18.81 -20.33 31.59
N PRO A 934 -18.29 -19.37 32.42
CA PRO A 934 -17.90 -18.06 31.96
C PRO A 934 -16.87 -18.09 30.83
N ILE A 935 -15.80 -18.91 30.97
CA ILE A 935 -14.73 -19.03 29.98
C ILE A 935 -15.26 -19.55 28.63
N LEU A 936 -16.12 -20.57 28.65
CA LEU A 936 -16.76 -21.10 27.44
C LEU A 936 -17.71 -20.07 26.82
N MET A 937 -18.46 -19.33 27.64
CA MET A 937 -19.41 -18.31 27.16
C MET A 937 -18.70 -17.17 26.45
N THR A 938 -17.60 -16.64 27.02
CA THR A 938 -16.83 -15.57 26.41
C THR A 938 -16.14 -16.06 25.13
N ALA A 939 -15.53 -17.23 25.14
CA ALA A 939 -14.87 -17.78 23.97
C ALA A 939 -15.86 -18.04 22.82
N ILE A 940 -16.99 -18.67 23.08
CA ILE A 940 -18.01 -18.93 22.06
C ILE A 940 -18.63 -17.62 21.55
N ALA A 941 -18.88 -16.65 22.43
CA ALA A 941 -19.39 -15.34 22.02
C ALA A 941 -18.40 -14.62 21.09
N THR A 942 -17.09 -14.66 21.39
CA THR A 942 -16.04 -14.07 20.54
C THR A 942 -15.91 -14.81 19.21
N VAL A 943 -15.93 -16.15 19.23
CA VAL A 943 -15.89 -16.97 18.00
C VAL A 943 -17.11 -16.65 17.11
N CYS A 944 -18.31 -16.63 17.69
CA CYS A 944 -19.54 -16.31 16.94
C CYS A 944 -19.57 -14.85 16.43
N ALA A 945 -18.98 -13.91 17.17
CA ALA A 945 -18.84 -12.53 16.70
C ALA A 945 -17.91 -12.39 15.48
N MET A 946 -16.97 -13.32 15.30
CA MET A 946 -16.05 -13.33 14.16
C MET A 946 -16.55 -14.18 12.97
N LEU A 947 -17.65 -14.93 13.13
CA LEU A 947 -18.20 -15.73 12.03
C LEU A 947 -18.58 -14.90 10.79
N PRO A 948 -19.14 -13.68 10.89
CA PRO A 948 -19.41 -12.86 9.70
C PRO A 948 -18.15 -12.59 8.86
N LEU A 949 -17.02 -12.34 9.52
CA LEU A 949 -15.71 -12.14 8.85
C LEU A 949 -15.21 -13.41 8.12
N LEU A 950 -15.63 -14.60 8.56
CA LEU A 950 -15.27 -15.86 7.91
C LEU A 950 -16.07 -16.11 6.63
N PHE A 951 -17.34 -15.68 6.58
CA PHE A 951 -18.28 -15.91 5.48
C PHE A 951 -18.52 -14.66 4.63
N GLY A 952 -18.02 -13.51 5.05
CA GLY A 952 -18.04 -12.29 4.26
C GLY A 952 -17.19 -12.51 3.00
N HIS A 953 -17.75 -12.18 1.82
CA HIS A 953 -16.93 -12.09 0.62
C HIS A 953 -16.00 -10.90 0.83
N SER A 954 -14.72 -11.07 0.57
CA SER A 954 -13.75 -9.98 0.58
C SER A 954 -14.11 -9.06 -0.59
N GLU A 955 -14.94 -8.04 -0.32
CA GLU A 955 -15.14 -6.95 -1.27
C GLU A 955 -13.80 -6.22 -1.43
N GLN A 956 -13.59 -5.65 -2.61
CA GLN A 956 -12.33 -4.99 -2.99
C GLN A 956 -11.77 -4.09 -1.88
N GLY A 957 -10.51 -4.30 -1.54
CA GLY A 957 -9.80 -3.51 -0.56
C GLY A 957 -9.97 -3.91 0.90
N SER A 958 -10.66 -5.01 1.24
CA SER A 958 -10.74 -5.48 2.62
C SER A 958 -9.41 -6.09 3.07
N ILE A 959 -8.68 -5.36 3.92
CA ILE A 959 -7.44 -5.85 4.59
C ILE A 959 -7.79 -6.87 5.69
N VAL A 960 -9.01 -6.84 6.22
CA VAL A 960 -9.46 -7.83 7.23
C VAL A 960 -9.87 -9.09 6.50
N SER A 961 -8.89 -9.94 6.25
CA SER A 961 -9.07 -11.15 5.46
C SER A 961 -9.67 -12.31 6.26
N GLN A 962 -10.19 -13.26 5.52
CA GLN A 962 -10.66 -14.54 6.02
C GLN A 962 -9.58 -15.25 6.87
N SER A 963 -8.29 -15.10 6.51
CA SER A 963 -7.18 -15.74 7.22
C SER A 963 -7.03 -15.23 8.67
N LEU A 964 -7.24 -13.93 8.93
CA LEU A 964 -7.28 -13.37 10.29
C LEU A 964 -8.38 -14.05 11.12
N ALA A 965 -9.61 -14.12 10.57
CA ALA A 965 -10.75 -14.72 11.27
C ALA A 965 -10.49 -16.21 11.57
N ILE A 966 -9.96 -16.97 10.61
CA ILE A 966 -9.61 -18.40 10.77
C ILE A 966 -8.59 -18.61 11.89
N VAL A 967 -7.51 -17.81 11.88
CA VAL A 967 -6.45 -17.88 12.91
C VAL A 967 -7.02 -17.61 14.29
N VAL A 968 -7.85 -16.58 14.44
CA VAL A 968 -8.42 -16.22 15.74
C VAL A 968 -9.46 -17.22 16.20
N ILE A 969 -10.38 -17.65 15.35
CA ILE A 969 -11.41 -18.67 15.68
C ILE A 969 -10.73 -19.98 16.07
N GLY A 970 -9.81 -20.48 15.27
CA GLY A 970 -9.09 -21.72 15.54
C GLY A 970 -8.24 -21.64 16.79
N GLY A 971 -7.44 -20.58 16.89
CA GLY A 971 -6.57 -20.37 18.05
C GLY A 971 -7.33 -20.21 19.36
N LEU A 972 -8.40 -19.41 19.38
CA LEU A 972 -9.22 -19.21 20.57
C LEU A 972 -9.98 -20.48 20.97
N THR A 973 -10.50 -21.25 20.01
CA THR A 973 -11.22 -22.51 20.27
C THR A 973 -10.29 -23.53 20.91
N ALA A 974 -9.15 -23.82 20.29
CA ALA A 974 -8.19 -24.78 20.83
C ALA A 974 -7.58 -24.30 22.16
N ALA A 975 -7.19 -23.03 22.24
CA ALA A 975 -6.66 -22.46 23.48
C ALA A 975 -7.66 -22.56 24.62
N THR A 976 -8.95 -22.28 24.42
CA THR A 976 -9.96 -22.33 25.46
C THR A 976 -10.15 -23.74 25.99
N LEU A 977 -10.27 -24.72 25.09
CA LEU A 977 -10.42 -26.14 25.48
C LEU A 977 -9.16 -26.67 26.20
N LEU A 978 -8.00 -26.40 25.63
CA LEU A 978 -6.73 -26.88 26.20
C LEU A 978 -6.32 -26.12 27.47
N THR A 979 -6.65 -24.83 27.59
CA THR A 979 -6.38 -24.04 28.81
C THR A 979 -7.09 -24.59 30.03
N LEU A 980 -8.32 -25.07 29.88
CA LEU A 980 -9.07 -25.68 30.98
C LEU A 980 -8.45 -26.99 31.51
N LEU A 981 -7.58 -27.64 30.74
CA LEU A 981 -6.93 -28.90 31.07
C LEU A 981 -5.43 -28.76 31.36
N VAL A 982 -4.71 -28.03 30.49
CA VAL A 982 -3.24 -27.95 30.51
C VAL A 982 -2.75 -26.92 31.53
N VAL A 983 -3.38 -25.73 31.58
CA VAL A 983 -2.94 -24.68 32.52
C VAL A 983 -3.08 -25.10 33.99
N PRO A 984 -4.19 -25.74 34.44
CA PRO A 984 -4.27 -26.34 35.79
C PRO A 984 -3.18 -27.36 36.06
N ALA A 985 -2.86 -28.22 35.09
CA ALA A 985 -1.81 -29.24 35.25
C ALA A 985 -0.42 -28.60 35.40
N ILE A 986 -0.12 -27.58 34.60
CA ILE A 986 1.14 -26.81 34.69
C ILE A 986 1.21 -26.04 36.02
N TYR A 987 0.09 -25.44 36.46
CA TYR A 987 0.04 -24.73 37.73
C TYR A 987 0.34 -25.68 38.89
N GLU A 988 -0.29 -26.86 38.95
CA GLU A 988 0.04 -27.89 39.96
C GLU A 988 1.52 -28.32 39.88
N LEU A 989 2.10 -28.44 38.67
CA LEU A 989 3.51 -28.79 38.47
C LEU A 989 4.46 -27.71 39.02
N LEU A 990 4.22 -26.44 38.72
CA LEU A 990 5.04 -25.32 39.21
C LEU A 990 4.98 -25.15 40.74
N TYR A 991 3.90 -25.58 41.38
CA TYR A 991 3.71 -25.56 42.81
C TYR A 991 3.81 -26.94 43.44
N PHE A 992 4.43 -27.92 42.76
CA PHE A 992 4.53 -29.34 43.18
C PHE A 992 4.99 -29.53 44.61
N ARG A 993 6.03 -28.77 45.05
CA ARG A 993 6.57 -28.93 46.43
C ARG A 993 5.51 -28.56 47.48
N LYS A 994 4.69 -27.53 47.23
CA LYS A 994 3.61 -27.12 48.14
C LYS A 994 2.47 -28.14 48.11
N SER A 995 2.01 -28.55 46.93
CA SER A 995 0.97 -29.57 46.76
C SER A 995 1.34 -30.92 47.38
N ALA A 996 2.59 -31.39 47.23
CA ALA A 996 3.06 -32.61 47.82
C ALA A 996 3.11 -32.55 49.36
N LYS A 997 3.49 -31.39 49.92
CA LYS A 997 3.51 -31.18 51.40
C LYS A 997 2.09 -31.20 51.98
N GLU A 998 1.16 -30.55 51.28
CA GLU A 998 -0.28 -30.54 51.70
C GLU A 998 -0.94 -31.92 51.62
N ARG A 999 -0.63 -32.72 50.58
CA ARG A 999 -1.12 -34.12 50.45
C ARG A 999 -0.56 -35.03 51.57
N LYS A 1000 0.74 -34.88 51.89
CA LYS A 1000 1.35 -35.63 53.01
C LYS A 1000 0.72 -35.25 54.36
N LYS A 1001 0.35 -33.97 54.54
CA LYS A 1001 -0.31 -33.50 55.76
C LYS A 1001 -1.77 -34.06 55.88
N ALA A 1002 -2.52 -34.02 54.78
CA ALA A 1002 -3.86 -34.56 54.71
C ALA A 1002 -3.89 -36.10 54.93
N ALA A 1003 -2.94 -36.85 54.31
CA ALA A 1003 -2.81 -38.28 54.53
C ALA A 1003 -2.46 -38.62 56.00
N LYS A 1004 -1.62 -37.83 56.68
CA LYS A 1004 -1.32 -38.01 58.08
C LYS A 1004 -2.51 -37.71 59.00
N SER A 1005 -3.30 -36.67 58.66
CA SER A 1005 -4.53 -36.37 59.43
C SER A 1005 -5.65 -37.41 59.22
N ALA A 1006 -5.73 -38.01 58.02
CA ALA A 1006 -6.71 -39.09 57.72
C ALA A 1006 -6.34 -40.43 58.36
N VAL A 1007 -5.04 -40.66 58.62
CA VAL A 1007 -4.57 -41.86 59.40
C VAL A 1007 -4.72 -41.62 60.92
N ALA A 1008 -4.78 -40.38 61.35
CA ALA A 1008 -4.93 -39.99 62.76
C ALA A 1008 -6.41 -39.77 63.20
N ALA A 1009 -7.36 -39.73 62.28
CA ALA A 1009 -8.80 -39.76 62.53
C ALA A 1009 -9.32 -41.20 62.33
#